data_818a37266201d93eb353468fb9caa102
#
_entry.id   818a37266201d93eb353468fb9caa102
#
_cell.length_a   1.000
_cell.length_b   1.000
_cell.length_c   1.000
_cell.angle_alpha   90.00
_cell.angle_beta   90.00
_cell.angle_gamma   90.00
#
_symmetry.space_group_name_H-M   'P 1'
#
loop_
_entity.id
_entity.type
_entity.pdbx_description
1 polymer ?
#
loop_
_entity_poly.entity_id
_entity_poly.type
_entity_poly.pdbx_seq_one_letter_code
_entity_poly.pdbx_strand_id
1 'polypeptide(L)'
;MEKYVIKRNGEYKPFESFKIKDAIEKSFNSVNIALDESVFETIVDRLQSKETWAVEEIQDLIEKTLFEKQYFEVMRSFMLFRHTRKLQREHIDGLNEDTTYVDSTQTIEEYIEQTDWRINANANTSYSNAGLVNNVAGKIIANYWLDKVYTKQEGYAHRNGDIHIHDLDCLTGYCAGWSLRVLLNEGFNGIRGRVESKAPSHFREALGQMANFLGILQSEWAGAQAFSSFDTYLAPYVFKDDLSFDDVLKAVRSFVYNLNVPARWGQSPFTNITLDWVVPEDLKTQIPTKNDLHFFESNFEYDLLMRARERGVNKLTDLRYEHFQKEMNLINKAYYTVMTEGDANGQPFTFPIPTVNITEEFDWDGENTDLLFENTAKIGSSYFQNFIGSQYVLDENGNKEENPNAYKPNAVRSMCCRLQLDLRELLKRGNGLFGSAEMTGSIGVVTINMARLGYLFQGNKTELFQQLDKLLYLSKSTLEKKRVFIQEMYDRGLYPYTKRYLQHFRNHFSTIGVNGMNEMIVNFTGKQDAITSPSGIEFASEVLDHIRNRMKEFQEETGNLYNLEATPAEGTTYRFAKEDKKRFADIYQAGQEDNIYYTNSSQIPVDHTEDPFEALFLQDELQCKYTGGTVLHLYMSEKISSPEACKQFVKKVISNFKLPYITVTPVFSVCPVHGYLNGEHEFCPKCDEIIIEEDKKSLKLKV
;
A
#
# COMPACT_ATOMS: atom_id res chain seq x y z
N MET A 1 -45.65 32.03 -20.66
CA MET A 1 -45.21 30.70 -21.12
C MET A 1 -43.96 30.32 -20.39
N GLU A 2 -43.90 29.12 -19.82
CA GLU A 2 -42.67 28.60 -19.19
C GLU A 2 -41.63 28.38 -20.28
N LYS A 3 -40.41 28.84 -20.06
CA LYS A 3 -39.29 28.70 -20.96
C LYS A 3 -38.37 27.57 -20.52
N TYR A 4 -37.79 26.87 -21.49
CA TYR A 4 -36.93 25.72 -21.23
C TYR A 4 -35.56 25.86 -21.91
N VAL A 5 -34.57 25.28 -21.30
CA VAL A 5 -33.23 25.13 -21.86
C VAL A 5 -32.95 23.65 -22.13
N ILE A 6 -32.56 23.35 -23.36
CA ILE A 6 -32.08 22.02 -23.73
C ILE A 6 -30.60 21.93 -23.32
N LYS A 7 -30.34 21.06 -22.37
CA LYS A 7 -28.96 20.72 -21.96
C LYS A 7 -28.28 19.92 -23.07
N ARG A 8 -26.94 19.86 -23.05
CA ARG A 8 -26.13 19.11 -24.03
C ARG A 8 -26.42 17.60 -24.07
N ASN A 9 -26.91 17.05 -22.97
CA ASN A 9 -27.38 15.65 -22.89
C ASN A 9 -28.82 15.43 -23.38
N GLY A 10 -29.45 16.47 -23.95
CA GLY A 10 -30.83 16.43 -24.44
C GLY A 10 -31.90 16.68 -23.37
N GLU A 11 -31.54 16.87 -22.12
CA GLU A 11 -32.47 17.08 -21.00
C GLU A 11 -33.07 18.50 -21.05
N TYR A 12 -34.40 18.62 -20.83
CA TYR A 12 -35.11 19.88 -20.73
C TYR A 12 -35.15 20.36 -19.28
N LYS A 13 -34.62 21.56 -19.01
CA LYS A 13 -34.69 22.22 -17.71
C LYS A 13 -35.38 23.58 -17.79
N PRO A 14 -36.09 24.06 -16.79
CA PRO A 14 -36.61 25.40 -16.72
C PRO A 14 -35.51 26.45 -16.98
N PHE A 15 -35.87 27.53 -17.67
CA PHE A 15 -34.94 28.61 -17.92
C PHE A 15 -34.74 29.45 -16.68
N GLU A 16 -33.48 29.63 -16.26
CA GLU A 16 -33.07 30.39 -15.08
C GLU A 16 -32.14 31.54 -15.50
N SER A 17 -32.66 32.76 -15.60
CA SER A 17 -31.91 33.93 -16.06
C SER A 17 -30.72 34.31 -15.19
N PHE A 18 -30.76 34.00 -13.89
CA PHE A 18 -29.67 34.29 -12.97
C PHE A 18 -28.37 33.56 -13.34
N LYS A 19 -28.45 32.36 -13.95
CA LYS A 19 -27.26 31.61 -14.41
C LYS A 19 -26.54 32.31 -15.57
N ILE A 20 -27.28 33.04 -16.39
CA ILE A 20 -26.70 33.88 -17.43
C ILE A 20 -26.04 35.10 -16.84
N LYS A 21 -26.72 35.76 -15.86
CA LYS A 21 -26.18 36.92 -15.16
C LYS A 21 -24.84 36.55 -14.46
N ASP A 22 -24.81 35.47 -13.72
CA ASP A 22 -23.61 34.97 -13.03
C ASP A 22 -22.45 34.71 -14.00
N ALA A 23 -22.73 34.07 -15.16
CA ALA A 23 -21.70 33.78 -16.14
C ALA A 23 -21.11 35.06 -16.80
N ILE A 24 -21.93 36.03 -17.07
CA ILE A 24 -21.51 37.32 -17.65
C ILE A 24 -20.74 38.13 -16.60
N GLU A 25 -21.26 38.23 -15.40
CA GLU A 25 -20.64 38.96 -14.29
C GLU A 25 -19.25 38.46 -13.98
N LYS A 26 -19.05 37.14 -13.93
CA LYS A 26 -17.72 36.53 -13.79
C LYS A 26 -16.77 36.95 -14.90
N SER A 27 -17.26 37.08 -16.15
CA SER A 27 -16.43 37.50 -17.28
C SER A 27 -16.07 38.98 -17.22
N PHE A 28 -16.96 39.84 -16.74
CA PHE A 28 -16.69 41.26 -16.50
C PHE A 28 -15.69 41.44 -15.36
N ASN A 29 -15.88 40.72 -14.27
CA ASN A 29 -14.99 40.77 -13.09
C ASN A 29 -13.58 40.29 -13.44
N SER A 30 -13.44 39.26 -14.31
CA SER A 30 -12.12 38.70 -14.69
C SER A 30 -11.24 39.72 -15.46
N VAL A 31 -11.83 40.75 -16.03
CA VAL A 31 -11.09 41.83 -16.70
C VAL A 31 -11.19 43.18 -15.94
N ASN A 32 -11.60 43.13 -14.67
CA ASN A 32 -11.74 44.28 -13.78
C ASN A 32 -12.66 45.37 -14.30
N ILE A 33 -13.73 45.00 -14.99
CA ILE A 33 -14.77 45.91 -15.50
C ILE A 33 -16.07 45.61 -14.74
N ALA A 34 -16.75 46.64 -14.25
CA ALA A 34 -18.06 46.47 -13.64
C ALA A 34 -19.10 45.98 -14.65
N LEU A 35 -20.02 45.10 -14.23
CA LEU A 35 -21.10 44.60 -15.09
C LEU A 35 -21.98 45.77 -15.62
N ASP A 36 -22.11 45.88 -16.93
CA ASP A 36 -23.13 46.70 -17.58
C ASP A 36 -24.44 45.93 -17.63
N GLU A 37 -25.38 46.28 -16.76
CA GLU A 37 -26.69 45.63 -16.67
C GLU A 37 -27.45 45.68 -18.04
N SER A 38 -27.21 46.68 -18.89
CA SER A 38 -27.83 46.77 -20.21
C SER A 38 -27.42 45.61 -21.15
N VAL A 39 -26.26 44.97 -20.90
CA VAL A 39 -25.84 43.76 -21.62
C VAL A 39 -26.72 42.59 -21.24
N PHE A 40 -26.93 42.42 -19.93
CA PHE A 40 -27.77 41.34 -19.43
C PHE A 40 -29.23 41.51 -19.90
N GLU A 41 -29.80 42.71 -19.76
CA GLU A 41 -31.16 43.02 -20.26
C GLU A 41 -31.33 42.73 -21.74
N THR A 42 -30.37 43.15 -22.57
CA THR A 42 -30.38 42.88 -24.02
C THR A 42 -30.38 41.37 -24.33
N ILE A 43 -29.61 40.57 -23.58
CA ILE A 43 -29.56 39.13 -23.77
C ILE A 43 -30.89 38.50 -23.37
N VAL A 44 -31.43 38.88 -22.21
CA VAL A 44 -32.73 38.37 -21.72
C VAL A 44 -33.85 38.71 -22.71
N ASP A 45 -33.90 39.94 -23.25
CA ASP A 45 -34.88 40.35 -24.24
C ASP A 45 -34.78 39.51 -25.53
N ARG A 46 -33.58 39.25 -26.02
CA ARG A 46 -33.39 38.39 -27.21
C ARG A 46 -33.81 36.95 -26.95
N LEU A 47 -33.64 36.46 -25.75
CA LEU A 47 -34.10 35.13 -25.37
C LEU A 47 -35.64 35.04 -25.26
N GLN A 48 -36.35 36.16 -25.35
CA GLN A 48 -37.82 36.20 -25.43
C GLN A 48 -38.34 35.63 -26.76
N SER A 49 -37.52 35.60 -27.81
CA SER A 49 -37.92 35.26 -29.17
C SER A 49 -38.26 33.77 -29.42
N LYS A 50 -37.85 32.87 -28.52
CA LYS A 50 -38.13 31.44 -28.60
C LYS A 50 -38.57 30.89 -27.23
N GLU A 51 -39.37 29.82 -27.22
CA GLU A 51 -39.78 29.13 -26.01
C GLU A 51 -38.67 28.19 -25.45
N THR A 52 -37.82 27.69 -26.36
CA THR A 52 -36.77 26.72 -26.03
C THR A 52 -35.45 27.12 -26.68
N TRP A 53 -34.37 27.09 -25.90
CA TRP A 53 -33.02 27.41 -26.33
C TRP A 53 -32.04 26.29 -25.97
N ALA A 54 -31.16 25.96 -26.92
CA ALA A 54 -30.01 25.13 -26.57
C ALA A 54 -28.95 25.95 -25.79
N VAL A 55 -28.23 25.31 -24.89
CA VAL A 55 -27.14 25.97 -24.11
C VAL A 55 -26.12 26.63 -25.03
N GLU A 56 -25.75 26.02 -26.15
CA GLU A 56 -24.81 26.59 -27.13
C GLU A 56 -25.36 27.84 -27.79
N GLU A 57 -26.64 27.83 -28.20
CA GLU A 57 -27.30 29.01 -28.79
C GLU A 57 -27.31 30.20 -27.81
N ILE A 58 -27.48 29.91 -26.50
CA ILE A 58 -27.44 30.97 -25.46
C ILE A 58 -26.04 31.54 -25.38
N GLN A 59 -25.01 30.70 -25.39
CA GLN A 59 -23.61 31.13 -25.32
C GLN A 59 -23.22 31.96 -26.56
N ASP A 60 -23.60 31.52 -27.73
CA ASP A 60 -23.38 32.28 -28.98
C ASP A 60 -24.09 33.65 -28.96
N LEU A 61 -25.29 33.72 -28.38
CA LEU A 61 -26.01 34.97 -28.19
C LEU A 61 -25.30 35.91 -27.22
N ILE A 62 -24.72 35.40 -26.15
CA ILE A 62 -23.92 36.18 -25.18
C ILE A 62 -22.70 36.77 -25.91
N GLU A 63 -21.92 35.94 -26.59
CA GLU A 63 -20.73 36.36 -27.34
C GLU A 63 -21.09 37.46 -28.37
N LYS A 64 -22.15 37.25 -29.15
CA LYS A 64 -22.64 38.21 -30.13
C LYS A 64 -23.04 39.52 -29.48
N THR A 65 -23.73 39.50 -28.34
CA THR A 65 -24.17 40.70 -27.64
C THR A 65 -23.02 41.50 -27.08
N LEU A 66 -22.02 40.80 -26.50
CA LEU A 66 -20.79 41.44 -26.00
C LEU A 66 -20.01 42.10 -27.14
N PHE A 67 -19.93 41.44 -28.31
CA PHE A 67 -19.30 41.99 -29.50
C PHE A 67 -20.02 43.26 -29.99
N GLU A 68 -21.34 43.22 -30.15
CA GLU A 68 -22.15 44.35 -30.62
C GLU A 68 -22.08 45.57 -29.68
N LYS A 69 -21.95 45.32 -28.38
CA LYS A 69 -21.78 46.35 -27.36
C LYS A 69 -20.32 46.74 -27.14
N GLN A 70 -19.38 46.25 -27.98
CA GLN A 70 -17.96 46.57 -27.98
C GLN A 70 -17.19 46.19 -26.70
N TYR A 71 -17.67 45.22 -25.91
CA TYR A 71 -17.00 44.67 -24.75
C TYR A 71 -16.02 43.54 -25.16
N PHE A 72 -15.02 43.86 -26.00
CA PHE A 72 -14.14 42.87 -26.63
C PHE A 72 -13.31 42.07 -25.65
N GLU A 73 -12.78 42.69 -24.59
CA GLU A 73 -11.99 42.00 -23.57
C GLU A 73 -12.86 41.07 -22.74
N VAL A 74 -14.08 41.49 -22.36
CA VAL A 74 -15.05 40.65 -21.66
C VAL A 74 -15.48 39.48 -22.56
N MET A 75 -15.76 39.72 -23.83
CA MET A 75 -16.09 38.67 -24.80
C MET A 75 -14.95 37.64 -24.91
N ARG A 76 -13.71 38.13 -25.03
CA ARG A 76 -12.52 37.26 -25.07
C ARG A 76 -12.42 36.40 -23.84
N SER A 77 -12.61 36.97 -22.66
CA SER A 77 -12.62 36.22 -21.37
C SER A 77 -13.74 35.17 -21.36
N PHE A 78 -14.96 35.54 -21.78
CA PHE A 78 -16.10 34.62 -21.88
C PHE A 78 -15.82 33.46 -22.86
N MET A 79 -15.27 33.74 -24.04
CA MET A 79 -14.90 32.72 -25.04
C MET A 79 -13.81 31.79 -24.51
N LEU A 80 -12.78 32.32 -23.85
CA LEU A 80 -11.73 31.49 -23.21
C LEU A 80 -12.33 30.60 -22.12
N PHE A 81 -13.18 31.15 -21.27
CA PHE A 81 -13.88 30.38 -20.25
C PHE A 81 -14.78 29.28 -20.88
N ARG A 82 -15.58 29.64 -21.91
CA ARG A 82 -16.39 28.68 -22.69
C ARG A 82 -15.53 27.58 -23.30
N HIS A 83 -14.38 27.95 -23.90
CA HIS A 83 -13.46 27.01 -24.53
C HIS A 83 -12.82 26.09 -23.50
N THR A 84 -12.34 26.64 -22.38
CA THR A 84 -11.80 25.87 -21.26
C THR A 84 -12.85 24.89 -20.71
N ARG A 85 -14.09 25.36 -20.50
CA ARG A 85 -15.21 24.51 -20.07
C ARG A 85 -15.62 23.48 -21.14
N LYS A 86 -15.44 23.79 -22.43
CA LYS A 86 -15.67 22.84 -23.53
C LYS A 86 -14.60 21.77 -23.54
N LEU A 87 -13.31 22.13 -23.41
CA LEU A 87 -12.21 21.19 -23.27
C LEU A 87 -12.35 20.33 -22.01
N GLN A 88 -12.72 20.95 -20.87
CA GLN A 88 -13.05 20.22 -19.65
C GLN A 88 -14.15 19.18 -19.90
N ARG A 89 -15.18 19.48 -20.67
CA ARG A 89 -16.30 18.57 -20.97
C ARG A 89 -15.98 17.53 -22.05
N GLU A 90 -15.28 17.90 -23.11
CA GLU A 90 -14.82 16.95 -24.14
C GLU A 90 -13.87 15.91 -23.53
N HIS A 91 -13.20 16.29 -22.44
CA HIS A 91 -12.52 15.37 -21.55
C HIS A 91 -13.45 14.71 -20.50
N ILE A 92 -14.66 15.26 -20.29
CA ILE A 92 -15.64 14.92 -19.23
C ILE A 92 -16.88 14.19 -19.76
N ASP A 93 -17.04 13.88 -21.06
CA ASP A 93 -18.18 13.04 -21.47
C ASP A 93 -18.09 11.67 -20.80
N GLY A 94 -18.43 11.67 -19.50
CA GLY A 94 -18.52 10.50 -18.62
C GLY A 94 -17.74 10.56 -17.32
N LEU A 95 -17.17 11.71 -16.87
CA LEU A 95 -16.20 11.66 -15.77
C LEU A 95 -16.43 12.73 -14.70
N ASN A 96 -16.37 12.26 -13.47
CA ASN A 96 -16.42 13.03 -12.23
C ASN A 96 -15.27 14.04 -12.10
N GLU A 97 -15.46 15.03 -11.26
CA GLU A 97 -14.63 16.22 -10.96
C GLU A 97 -13.14 15.92 -10.66
N ASP A 98 -12.72 14.67 -10.65
CA ASP A 98 -11.46 14.26 -10.03
C ASP A 98 -10.24 14.21 -10.94
N THR A 99 -10.31 14.38 -12.30
CA THR A 99 -9.08 13.95 -12.98
C THR A 99 -8.70 14.53 -14.34
N THR A 100 -9.33 15.52 -14.92
CA THR A 100 -8.98 15.82 -16.32
C THR A 100 -8.35 17.15 -16.63
N TYR A 101 -8.47 18.09 -15.76
CA TYR A 101 -7.74 19.36 -15.87
C TYR A 101 -7.11 19.68 -14.53
N VAL A 102 -5.79 19.58 -14.48
CA VAL A 102 -5.05 20.08 -13.32
C VAL A 102 -4.95 21.58 -13.47
N ASP A 103 -5.89 22.32 -12.87
CA ASP A 103 -5.65 23.73 -12.58
C ASP A 103 -4.55 23.80 -11.54
N SER A 104 -3.37 24.24 -11.98
CA SER A 104 -2.18 24.28 -11.11
C SER A 104 -2.38 25.18 -9.90
N THR A 105 -3.11 26.28 -10.06
CA THR A 105 -3.39 27.22 -8.96
C THR A 105 -4.36 26.60 -7.98
N GLN A 106 -5.47 26.07 -8.45
CA GLN A 106 -6.46 25.39 -7.60
C GLN A 106 -5.84 24.20 -6.87
N THR A 107 -5.00 23.41 -7.54
CA THR A 107 -4.32 22.25 -6.91
C THR A 107 -3.40 22.66 -5.76
N ILE A 108 -2.71 23.79 -5.90
CA ILE A 108 -1.87 24.35 -4.85
C ILE A 108 -2.72 24.85 -3.69
N GLU A 109 -3.79 25.57 -3.96
CA GLU A 109 -4.73 26.09 -2.95
C GLU A 109 -5.39 24.95 -2.17
N GLU A 110 -5.90 23.92 -2.85
CA GLU A 110 -6.48 22.72 -2.22
C GLU A 110 -5.48 22.02 -1.28
N TYR A 111 -4.18 21.99 -1.64
CA TYR A 111 -3.16 21.44 -0.77
C TYR A 111 -2.91 22.33 0.45
N ILE A 112 -2.76 23.63 0.24
CA ILE A 112 -2.50 24.60 1.32
C ILE A 112 -3.66 24.62 2.33
N GLU A 113 -4.89 24.58 1.85
CA GLU A 113 -6.11 24.59 2.65
C GLU A 113 -6.47 23.20 3.20
N GLN A 114 -5.74 22.15 2.81
CA GLN A 114 -5.98 20.74 3.18
C GLN A 114 -7.41 20.26 2.88
N THR A 115 -8.01 20.79 1.83
CA THR A 115 -9.39 20.44 1.39
C THR A 115 -9.44 19.15 0.59
N ASP A 116 -8.33 18.72 0.00
CA ASP A 116 -8.23 17.43 -0.72
C ASP A 116 -7.91 16.31 0.28
N TRP A 117 -8.84 15.37 0.47
CA TRP A 117 -8.68 14.23 1.37
C TRP A 117 -7.42 13.38 1.08
N ARG A 118 -6.94 13.38 -0.16
CA ARG A 118 -5.74 12.63 -0.58
C ARG A 118 -4.45 13.13 0.08
N ILE A 119 -4.43 14.35 0.58
CA ILE A 119 -3.27 14.92 1.29
C ILE A 119 -2.94 14.12 2.55
N ASN A 120 -3.98 13.63 3.23
CA ASN A 120 -3.86 12.86 4.47
C ASN A 120 -4.12 11.35 4.27
N ALA A 121 -4.34 10.90 3.03
CA ALA A 121 -4.68 9.51 2.74
C ALA A 121 -3.49 8.54 2.89
N ASN A 122 -2.26 9.05 2.92
CA ASN A 122 -1.06 8.24 3.07
C ASN A 122 -0.29 8.67 4.33
N ALA A 123 -0.25 7.77 5.32
CA ALA A 123 0.43 7.99 6.59
C ALA A 123 1.96 8.27 6.46
N ASN A 124 2.55 7.92 5.31
CA ASN A 124 3.97 8.14 5.04
C ASN A 124 4.28 9.54 4.50
N THR A 125 3.26 10.34 4.20
CA THR A 125 3.42 11.70 3.63
C THR A 125 3.09 12.74 4.70
N SER A 126 4.00 13.66 4.96
CA SER A 126 3.74 14.79 5.83
C SER A 126 3.25 16.01 5.05
N TYR A 127 2.38 16.81 5.65
CA TYR A 127 2.03 18.13 5.14
C TYR A 127 3.30 19.01 5.14
N SER A 128 3.85 19.26 3.95
CA SER A 128 5.14 19.93 3.77
C SER A 128 5.29 20.48 2.35
N ASN A 129 6.27 21.36 2.13
CA ASN A 129 6.58 21.83 0.78
C ASN A 129 6.97 20.68 -0.17
N ALA A 130 7.68 19.67 0.32
CA ALA A 130 8.00 18.48 -0.47
C ALA A 130 6.74 17.67 -0.81
N GLY A 131 5.81 17.52 0.14
CA GLY A 131 4.50 16.92 -0.07
C GLY A 131 3.66 17.68 -1.09
N LEU A 132 3.68 19.03 -1.08
CA LEU A 132 3.03 19.86 -2.10
C LEU A 132 3.55 19.53 -3.50
N VAL A 133 4.89 19.54 -3.69
CA VAL A 133 5.51 19.25 -4.99
C VAL A 133 5.10 17.86 -5.48
N ASN A 134 5.12 16.85 -4.58
CA ASN A 134 4.73 15.49 -4.92
C ASN A 134 3.24 15.39 -5.29
N ASN A 135 2.36 16.08 -4.57
CA ASN A 135 0.91 16.11 -4.87
C ASN A 135 0.63 16.71 -6.26
N VAL A 136 1.22 17.87 -6.56
CA VAL A 136 1.05 18.54 -7.87
C VAL A 136 1.61 17.67 -9.00
N ALA A 137 2.82 17.15 -8.84
CA ALA A 137 3.44 16.27 -9.84
C ALA A 137 2.64 14.98 -10.03
N GLY A 138 2.16 14.39 -8.93
CA GLY A 138 1.36 13.17 -8.94
C GLY A 138 0.05 13.32 -9.73
N LYS A 139 -0.67 14.42 -9.57
CA LYS A 139 -1.90 14.70 -10.35
C LYS A 139 -1.62 14.79 -11.85
N ILE A 140 -0.52 15.41 -12.24
CA ILE A 140 -0.12 15.52 -13.66
C ILE A 140 0.27 14.14 -14.23
N ILE A 141 1.03 13.37 -13.47
CA ILE A 141 1.45 12.02 -13.87
C ILE A 141 0.24 11.08 -13.98
N ALA A 142 -0.71 11.17 -13.05
CA ALA A 142 -1.95 10.38 -13.10
C ALA A 142 -2.74 10.64 -14.39
N ASN A 143 -2.86 11.91 -14.81
CA ASN A 143 -3.51 12.24 -16.09
C ASN A 143 -2.74 11.67 -17.29
N TYR A 144 -1.41 11.69 -17.25
CA TYR A 144 -0.61 11.08 -18.33
C TYR A 144 -0.88 9.55 -18.44
N TRP A 145 -0.95 8.83 -17.33
CA TRP A 145 -1.33 7.42 -17.33
C TRP A 145 -2.70 7.20 -17.96
N LEU A 146 -3.71 7.92 -17.44
CA LEU A 146 -5.12 7.71 -17.79
C LEU A 146 -5.47 8.16 -19.21
N ASP A 147 -4.75 9.13 -19.78
CA ASP A 147 -5.08 9.71 -21.08
C ASP A 147 -4.14 9.26 -22.21
N LYS A 148 -2.91 8.80 -21.90
CA LYS A 148 -1.90 8.47 -22.90
C LYS A 148 -1.47 7.00 -22.88
N VAL A 149 -1.38 6.39 -21.72
CA VAL A 149 -0.90 5.00 -21.58
C VAL A 149 -2.09 4.03 -21.63
N TYR A 150 -3.13 4.33 -20.88
CA TYR A 150 -4.32 3.49 -20.82
C TYR A 150 -5.33 3.87 -21.90
N THR A 151 -6.23 2.95 -22.24
CA THR A 151 -7.35 3.22 -23.13
C THR A 151 -8.40 4.10 -22.42
N LYS A 152 -9.25 4.74 -23.21
CA LYS A 152 -10.39 5.52 -22.68
C LYS A 152 -11.29 4.67 -21.76
N GLN A 153 -11.45 3.37 -22.08
CA GLN A 153 -12.27 2.45 -21.29
C GLN A 153 -11.63 2.16 -19.92
N GLU A 154 -10.32 1.92 -19.86
CA GLU A 154 -9.57 1.71 -18.63
C GLU A 154 -9.56 2.97 -17.76
N GLY A 155 -9.27 4.12 -18.37
CA GLY A 155 -9.33 5.41 -17.69
C GLY A 155 -10.74 5.72 -17.17
N TYR A 156 -11.78 5.44 -17.96
CA TYR A 156 -13.16 5.60 -17.52
C TYR A 156 -13.50 4.70 -16.32
N ALA A 157 -13.18 3.42 -16.39
CA ALA A 157 -13.47 2.48 -15.31
C ALA A 157 -12.77 2.87 -14.00
N HIS A 158 -11.53 3.37 -14.08
CA HIS A 158 -10.84 3.91 -12.91
C HIS A 158 -11.58 5.12 -12.34
N ARG A 159 -11.82 6.14 -13.17
CA ARG A 159 -12.47 7.39 -12.76
C ARG A 159 -13.89 7.15 -12.25
N ASN A 160 -14.62 6.24 -12.90
CA ASN A 160 -15.99 5.84 -12.51
C ASN A 160 -16.04 5.07 -11.20
N GLY A 161 -14.91 4.49 -10.74
CA GLY A 161 -14.84 3.69 -9.53
C GLY A 161 -15.29 2.24 -9.70
N ASP A 162 -15.30 1.70 -10.93
CA ASP A 162 -15.48 0.27 -11.18
C ASP A 162 -14.22 -0.49 -10.78
N ILE A 163 -13.05 0.12 -11.04
CA ILE A 163 -11.74 -0.34 -10.62
C ILE A 163 -10.94 0.82 -10.01
N HIS A 164 -9.89 0.48 -9.28
CA HIS A 164 -8.86 1.42 -8.86
C HIS A 164 -7.50 0.96 -9.37
N ILE A 165 -6.86 1.77 -10.19
CA ILE A 165 -5.47 1.58 -10.62
C ILE A 165 -4.60 2.30 -9.60
N HIS A 166 -3.73 1.55 -8.91
CA HIS A 166 -2.87 2.10 -7.86
C HIS A 166 -1.65 2.83 -8.44
N ASP A 167 -1.07 3.74 -7.65
CA ASP A 167 0.21 4.43 -7.90
C ASP A 167 0.25 5.18 -9.22
N LEU A 168 -0.80 5.89 -9.53
CA LEU A 168 -0.86 6.75 -10.72
C LEU A 168 -0.03 8.03 -10.57
N ASP A 169 0.41 8.37 -9.37
CA ASP A 169 1.21 9.55 -9.03
C ASP A 169 2.68 9.43 -9.45
N CYS A 170 3.13 8.27 -9.90
CA CYS A 170 4.48 8.04 -10.39
C CYS A 170 4.55 7.09 -11.59
N LEU A 171 5.60 7.22 -12.41
CA LEU A 171 5.80 6.38 -13.60
C LEU A 171 6.70 5.18 -13.27
N THR A 172 6.31 4.37 -12.28
CA THR A 172 7.13 3.27 -11.77
C THR A 172 6.33 2.00 -11.51
N GLY A 173 7.04 0.90 -11.18
CA GLY A 173 6.44 -0.31 -10.62
C GLY A 173 5.94 -0.10 -9.20
N TYR A 174 5.12 -1.04 -8.71
CA TYR A 174 4.51 -0.94 -7.39
C TYR A 174 5.53 -1.21 -6.29
N CYS A 175 5.98 -2.44 -6.11
CA CYS A 175 6.90 -2.82 -5.04
C CYS A 175 7.98 -3.80 -5.51
N ALA A 176 9.11 -3.81 -4.81
CA ALA A 176 10.21 -4.69 -5.13
C ALA A 176 10.87 -5.27 -3.88
N GLY A 177 11.21 -6.56 -3.98
CA GLY A 177 12.11 -7.22 -3.05
C GLY A 177 13.49 -7.35 -3.67
N TRP A 178 14.49 -7.02 -2.89
CA TRP A 178 15.88 -6.95 -3.33
C TRP A 178 16.70 -8.07 -2.73
N SER A 179 17.72 -8.49 -3.46
CA SER A 179 18.68 -9.43 -2.91
C SER A 179 19.65 -8.73 -1.97
N LEU A 180 19.46 -8.95 -0.66
CA LEU A 180 20.44 -8.49 0.33
C LEU A 180 21.80 -9.15 0.10
N ARG A 181 21.82 -10.42 -0.29
CA ARG A 181 23.03 -11.14 -0.63
C ARG A 181 23.82 -10.45 -1.74
N VAL A 182 23.16 -10.01 -2.83
CA VAL A 182 23.84 -9.28 -3.92
C VAL A 182 24.44 -7.97 -3.42
N LEU A 183 23.68 -7.19 -2.64
CA LEU A 183 24.18 -5.94 -2.07
C LEU A 183 25.40 -6.17 -1.18
N LEU A 184 25.37 -7.16 -0.30
CA LEU A 184 26.47 -7.49 0.61
C LEU A 184 27.68 -8.08 -0.13
N ASN A 185 27.46 -8.82 -1.21
CA ASN A 185 28.54 -9.42 -2.00
C ASN A 185 29.26 -8.38 -2.90
N GLU A 186 28.52 -7.49 -3.54
CA GLU A 186 29.05 -6.61 -4.57
C GLU A 186 29.21 -5.15 -4.13
N GLY A 187 28.49 -4.74 -3.10
CA GLY A 187 28.39 -3.36 -2.65
C GLY A 187 27.38 -2.55 -3.46
N PHE A 188 27.43 -1.23 -3.29
CA PHE A 188 26.50 -0.28 -3.91
C PHE A 188 27.22 0.49 -5.03
N ASN A 189 27.19 -0.04 -6.24
CA ASN A 189 28.03 0.39 -7.36
C ASN A 189 27.42 0.12 -8.74
N GLY A 190 28.17 0.37 -9.78
CA GLY A 190 27.90 -0.01 -11.18
C GLY A 190 27.01 0.98 -11.92
N ILE A 191 26.82 2.20 -11.42
CA ILE A 191 26.01 3.24 -12.07
C ILE A 191 26.89 4.44 -12.42
N ARG A 192 27.13 4.63 -13.70
CA ARG A 192 28.03 5.69 -14.20
C ARG A 192 27.61 7.07 -13.66
N GLY A 193 28.58 7.79 -13.09
CA GLY A 193 28.39 9.15 -12.59
C GLY A 193 27.69 9.25 -11.24
N ARG A 194 27.51 8.14 -10.54
CA ARG A 194 27.00 8.10 -9.16
C ARG A 194 28.08 7.69 -8.18
N VAL A 195 27.86 8.00 -6.91
CA VAL A 195 28.76 7.57 -5.83
C VAL A 195 28.68 6.05 -5.70
N GLU A 196 29.82 5.40 -5.59
CA GLU A 196 29.97 3.97 -5.45
C GLU A 196 30.58 3.61 -4.10
N SER A 197 30.11 2.52 -3.50
CA SER A 197 30.72 1.90 -2.34
C SER A 197 31.01 0.42 -2.61
N LYS A 198 32.18 -0.02 -2.14
CA LYS A 198 32.59 -1.44 -2.22
C LYS A 198 31.70 -2.29 -1.34
N ALA A 199 31.76 -3.62 -1.56
CA ALA A 199 31.16 -4.60 -0.66
C ALA A 199 31.56 -4.31 0.80
N PRO A 200 30.59 -4.27 1.74
CA PRO A 200 30.86 -3.89 3.12
C PRO A 200 31.78 -4.91 3.79
N SER A 201 32.60 -4.43 4.71
CA SER A 201 33.50 -5.27 5.50
C SER A 201 33.06 -5.40 6.95
N HIS A 202 32.23 -4.46 7.41
CA HIS A 202 31.80 -4.34 8.79
C HIS A 202 30.28 -4.24 8.90
N PHE A 203 29.74 -4.69 10.02
CA PHE A 203 28.29 -4.70 10.28
C PHE A 203 27.65 -3.33 10.10
N ARG A 204 28.27 -2.28 10.65
CA ARG A 204 27.77 -0.90 10.53
C ARG A 204 27.80 -0.37 9.10
N GLU A 205 28.80 -0.77 8.32
CA GLU A 205 28.89 -0.41 6.90
C GLU A 205 27.75 -1.07 6.10
N ALA A 206 27.47 -2.35 6.36
CA ALA A 206 26.39 -3.09 5.74
C ALA A 206 25.04 -2.41 5.97
N LEU A 207 24.71 -2.07 7.21
CA LEU A 207 23.49 -1.36 7.56
C LEU A 207 23.41 0.04 6.92
N GLY A 208 24.53 0.77 6.87
CA GLY A 208 24.60 2.07 6.19
C GLY A 208 24.37 1.98 4.69
N GLN A 209 24.91 0.97 4.03
CA GLN A 209 24.66 0.73 2.61
C GLN A 209 23.21 0.32 2.35
N MET A 210 22.61 -0.51 3.20
CA MET A 210 21.20 -0.89 3.11
C MET A 210 20.28 0.33 3.24
N ALA A 211 20.52 1.21 4.21
CA ALA A 211 19.72 2.43 4.38
C ALA A 211 19.79 3.34 3.15
N ASN A 212 21.02 3.56 2.60
CA ASN A 212 21.21 4.33 1.38
C ASN A 212 20.55 3.67 0.16
N PHE A 213 20.68 2.35 0.03
CA PHE A 213 20.06 1.58 -1.04
C PHE A 213 18.53 1.75 -1.02
N LEU A 214 17.88 1.49 0.10
CA LEU A 214 16.43 1.60 0.27
C LEU A 214 15.94 3.03 0.01
N GLY A 215 16.64 4.04 0.53
CA GLY A 215 16.32 5.44 0.30
C GLY A 215 16.40 5.87 -1.18
N ILE A 216 17.36 5.32 -1.94
CA ILE A 216 17.49 5.62 -3.38
C ILE A 216 16.45 4.86 -4.19
N LEU A 217 16.27 3.57 -3.94
CA LEU A 217 15.31 2.73 -4.68
C LEU A 217 13.86 3.17 -4.49
N GLN A 218 13.53 3.80 -3.37
CA GLN A 218 12.26 4.47 -3.17
C GLN A 218 11.97 5.54 -4.24
N SER A 219 13.00 6.10 -4.88
CA SER A 219 12.82 7.05 -5.99
C SER A 219 12.55 6.38 -7.33
N GLU A 220 12.72 5.05 -7.43
CA GLU A 220 12.47 4.28 -8.65
C GLU A 220 11.24 3.33 -8.50
N TRP A 221 10.61 3.27 -7.33
CA TRP A 221 9.45 2.43 -7.03
C TRP A 221 8.41 3.18 -6.21
N ALA A 222 7.13 2.90 -6.48
CA ALA A 222 6.02 3.59 -5.82
C ALA A 222 5.83 3.17 -4.36
N GLY A 223 5.83 1.86 -4.13
CA GLY A 223 5.50 1.25 -2.84
C GLY A 223 6.70 0.70 -2.10
N ALA A 224 6.46 -0.36 -1.34
CA ALA A 224 7.42 -0.91 -0.41
C ALA A 224 8.66 -1.53 -1.06
N GLN A 225 9.78 -1.40 -0.36
CA GLN A 225 11.06 -2.03 -0.64
C GLN A 225 11.38 -3.05 0.46
N ALA A 226 11.82 -4.25 0.12
CA ALA A 226 12.04 -5.30 1.09
C ALA A 226 13.38 -6.00 0.96
N PHE A 227 13.93 -6.40 2.10
CA PHE A 227 14.99 -7.38 2.21
C PHE A 227 14.53 -8.59 3.02
N SER A 228 14.70 -9.80 2.46
CA SER A 228 14.48 -11.04 3.21
C SER A 228 15.73 -11.50 3.96
N SER A 229 15.54 -12.36 4.96
CA SER A 229 16.63 -13.00 5.73
C SER A 229 17.63 -11.98 6.32
N PHE A 230 17.11 -10.88 6.83
CA PHE A 230 17.92 -9.76 7.35
C PHE A 230 18.89 -10.21 8.45
N ASP A 231 18.39 -10.93 9.43
CA ASP A 231 19.17 -11.45 10.55
C ASP A 231 20.18 -12.51 10.11
N THR A 232 19.79 -13.42 9.19
CA THR A 232 20.68 -14.48 8.68
C THR A 232 21.83 -13.90 7.87
N TYR A 233 21.59 -13.01 6.92
CA TYR A 233 22.66 -12.49 6.07
C TYR A 233 23.61 -11.53 6.77
N LEU A 234 23.18 -10.87 7.84
CA LEU A 234 24.01 -9.93 8.58
C LEU A 234 24.80 -10.58 9.73
N ALA A 235 24.42 -11.76 10.19
CA ALA A 235 25.06 -12.46 11.29
C ALA A 235 26.58 -12.71 11.09
N PRO A 236 27.09 -13.06 9.89
CA PRO A 236 28.53 -13.22 9.65
C PRO A 236 29.36 -11.96 9.95
N TYR A 237 28.78 -10.76 9.76
CA TYR A 237 29.47 -9.49 10.06
C TYR A 237 29.62 -9.28 11.57
N VAL A 238 28.57 -9.57 12.34
CA VAL A 238 28.60 -9.51 13.82
C VAL A 238 29.65 -10.47 14.37
N PHE A 239 29.68 -11.69 13.83
CA PHE A 239 30.73 -12.69 14.23
C PHE A 239 32.13 -12.21 13.86
N LYS A 240 32.33 -11.69 12.63
CA LYS A 240 33.63 -11.22 12.17
C LYS A 240 34.18 -10.09 13.06
N ASP A 241 33.33 -9.12 13.34
CA ASP A 241 33.71 -7.90 14.06
C ASP A 241 33.72 -8.11 15.59
N ASP A 242 33.38 -9.31 16.09
CA ASP A 242 33.29 -9.66 17.52
C ASP A 242 32.45 -8.65 18.31
N LEU A 243 31.32 -8.29 17.78
CA LEU A 243 30.51 -7.19 18.32
C LEU A 243 29.80 -7.60 19.62
N SER A 244 29.92 -6.76 20.64
CA SER A 244 29.06 -6.81 21.79
C SER A 244 27.62 -6.48 21.50
N PHE A 245 26.68 -6.84 22.35
CA PHE A 245 25.29 -6.43 22.24
C PHE A 245 25.15 -4.91 22.11
N ASP A 246 25.89 -4.13 22.87
CA ASP A 246 25.83 -2.66 22.82
C ASP A 246 26.28 -2.09 21.46
N ASP A 247 27.25 -2.71 20.81
CA ASP A 247 27.72 -2.29 19.49
C ASP A 247 26.68 -2.61 18.41
N VAL A 248 26.08 -3.80 18.47
CA VAL A 248 24.98 -4.19 17.58
C VAL A 248 23.77 -3.28 17.80
N LEU A 249 23.39 -3.01 19.05
CA LEU A 249 22.28 -2.13 19.41
C LEU A 249 22.46 -0.71 18.84
N LYS A 250 23.66 -0.12 18.99
CA LYS A 250 23.96 1.21 18.45
C LYS A 250 23.87 1.24 16.93
N ALA A 251 24.34 0.21 16.26
CA ALA A 251 24.32 0.12 14.80
C ALA A 251 22.88 -0.07 14.29
N VAL A 252 22.09 -0.96 14.88
CA VAL A 252 20.69 -1.19 14.53
C VAL A 252 19.85 0.05 14.83
N ARG A 253 20.07 0.72 15.95
CA ARG A 253 19.39 1.99 16.28
C ARG A 253 19.63 3.04 15.21
N SER A 254 20.87 3.23 14.78
CA SER A 254 21.20 4.16 13.70
C SER A 254 20.50 3.79 12.39
N PHE A 255 20.41 2.50 12.08
CA PHE A 255 19.72 2.02 10.89
C PHE A 255 18.21 2.32 10.93
N VAL A 256 17.54 2.00 12.04
CA VAL A 256 16.11 2.26 12.22
C VAL A 256 15.80 3.76 12.11
N TYR A 257 16.58 4.61 12.79
CA TYR A 257 16.43 6.07 12.69
C TYR A 257 16.57 6.56 11.24
N ASN A 258 17.56 6.08 10.50
CA ASN A 258 17.77 6.47 9.09
C ASN A 258 16.60 6.08 8.18
N LEU A 259 15.90 4.99 8.48
CA LEU A 259 14.72 4.56 7.71
C LEU A 259 13.44 5.33 8.07
N ASN A 260 13.42 6.05 9.18
CA ASN A 260 12.26 6.86 9.58
C ASN A 260 12.43 8.36 9.28
N VAL A 261 13.58 8.75 8.70
CA VAL A 261 13.79 10.11 8.22
C VAL A 261 13.17 10.27 6.82
N PRO A 262 12.40 11.34 6.56
CA PRO A 262 11.84 11.61 5.24
C PRO A 262 12.96 11.80 4.20
N ALA A 263 13.16 10.84 3.31
CA ALA A 263 14.24 10.80 2.33
C ALA A 263 13.81 11.22 0.92
N ARG A 264 12.56 10.94 0.52
CA ARG A 264 12.00 11.25 -0.79
C ARG A 264 10.78 12.15 -0.64
N TRP A 265 10.87 13.39 -1.11
CA TRP A 265 9.71 14.29 -1.22
C TRP A 265 8.83 14.32 0.04
N GLY A 266 9.45 14.30 1.23
CA GLY A 266 8.75 14.28 2.50
C GLY A 266 8.20 12.93 2.94
N GLN A 267 8.61 11.83 2.29
CA GLN A 267 8.24 10.45 2.65
C GLN A 267 9.42 9.71 3.27
N SER A 268 9.16 8.96 4.33
CA SER A 268 10.09 7.95 4.84
C SER A 268 10.12 6.74 3.90
N PRO A 269 11.26 6.04 3.74
CA PRO A 269 11.33 4.84 2.94
C PRO A 269 10.39 3.76 3.47
N PHE A 270 9.38 3.40 2.66
CA PHE A 270 8.48 2.29 3.01
C PHE A 270 9.25 0.98 2.89
N THR A 271 9.69 0.44 4.02
CA THR A 271 10.61 -0.69 4.07
C THR A 271 10.06 -1.84 4.89
N ASN A 272 10.33 -3.06 4.42
CA ASN A 272 10.05 -4.30 5.13
C ASN A 272 11.33 -5.13 5.25
N ILE A 273 11.50 -5.80 6.37
CA ILE A 273 12.54 -6.81 6.56
C ILE A 273 11.91 -8.11 7.02
N THR A 274 12.47 -9.23 6.57
CA THR A 274 12.10 -10.54 7.09
C THR A 274 13.16 -11.03 8.06
N LEU A 275 12.73 -11.47 9.23
CA LEU A 275 13.53 -12.09 10.27
C LEU A 275 13.26 -13.59 10.24
N ASP A 276 14.29 -14.37 9.96
CA ASP A 276 14.17 -15.82 9.89
C ASP A 276 14.07 -16.45 11.28
N TRP A 277 14.61 -15.81 12.30
CA TRP A 277 14.66 -16.24 13.70
C TRP A 277 15.55 -17.47 13.94
N VAL A 278 15.43 -18.47 13.08
CA VAL A 278 16.29 -19.65 12.98
C VAL A 278 16.84 -19.74 11.58
N VAL A 279 18.11 -20.12 11.42
CA VAL A 279 18.74 -20.21 10.09
C VAL A 279 17.92 -21.11 9.17
N PRO A 280 17.39 -20.62 8.02
CA PRO A 280 16.57 -21.42 7.12
C PRO A 280 17.35 -22.59 6.52
N GLU A 281 16.67 -23.73 6.29
CA GLU A 281 17.27 -24.96 5.79
C GLU A 281 18.04 -24.78 4.48
N ASP A 282 17.51 -23.95 3.56
CA ASP A 282 18.15 -23.65 2.28
C ASP A 282 19.41 -22.76 2.42
N LEU A 283 19.57 -22.05 3.53
CA LEU A 283 20.74 -21.22 3.81
C LEU A 283 21.75 -21.88 4.73
N LYS A 284 21.37 -22.89 5.53
CA LYS A 284 22.25 -23.53 6.53
C LYS A 284 23.63 -23.87 5.97
N THR A 285 23.67 -24.54 4.83
CA THR A 285 24.91 -25.03 4.20
C THR A 285 25.56 -24.02 3.25
N GLN A 286 24.93 -22.86 2.99
CA GLN A 286 25.48 -21.84 2.13
C GLN A 286 26.61 -21.06 2.81
N ILE A 287 27.56 -20.58 1.99
CA ILE A 287 28.66 -19.73 2.44
C ILE A 287 28.28 -18.25 2.37
N PRO A 288 28.63 -17.45 3.38
CA PRO A 288 28.61 -16.00 3.22
C PRO A 288 29.68 -15.58 2.20
N THR A 289 29.32 -14.67 1.27
CA THR A 289 30.19 -14.24 0.19
C THR A 289 30.46 -12.75 0.20
N LYS A 290 31.64 -12.37 -0.32
CA LYS A 290 32.06 -11.00 -0.57
C LYS A 290 32.96 -10.96 -1.80
N ASN A 291 32.62 -10.19 -2.83
CA ASN A 291 33.29 -10.16 -4.12
C ASN A 291 33.44 -11.57 -4.74
N ASP A 292 32.41 -12.38 -4.65
CA ASP A 292 32.32 -13.77 -5.12
C ASP A 292 33.28 -14.76 -4.43
N LEU A 293 33.97 -14.33 -3.39
CA LEU A 293 34.83 -15.18 -2.56
C LEU A 293 34.14 -15.48 -1.24
N HIS A 294 34.64 -16.49 -0.52
CA HIS A 294 34.18 -16.74 0.83
C HIS A 294 34.47 -15.52 1.72
N PHE A 295 33.46 -15.03 2.46
CA PHE A 295 33.54 -13.78 3.25
C PHE A 295 34.75 -13.73 4.19
N PHE A 296 35.19 -14.87 4.71
CA PHE A 296 36.33 -14.98 5.62
C PHE A 296 37.66 -15.30 4.94
N GLU A 297 37.72 -15.49 3.63
CA GLU A 297 38.93 -15.90 2.93
C GLU A 297 40.05 -14.86 3.01
N SER A 298 39.69 -13.57 2.93
CA SER A 298 40.66 -12.47 2.99
C SER A 298 40.91 -11.95 4.42
N ASN A 299 40.29 -12.52 5.44
CA ASN A 299 40.27 -12.02 6.81
C ASN A 299 40.84 -13.05 7.77
N PHE A 300 42.07 -13.54 7.51
CA PHE A 300 42.72 -14.46 8.45
C PHE A 300 43.22 -13.67 9.67
N GLU A 301 42.52 -13.82 10.78
CA GLU A 301 42.94 -13.39 12.10
C GLU A 301 42.93 -14.60 13.02
N TYR A 302 43.93 -14.72 13.88
CA TYR A 302 44.07 -15.87 14.77
C TYR A 302 42.87 -15.99 15.74
N ASP A 303 42.41 -14.85 16.26
CA ASP A 303 41.28 -14.81 17.20
C ASP A 303 39.98 -15.21 16.52
N LEU A 304 39.79 -14.83 15.26
CA LEU A 304 38.62 -15.23 14.44
C LEU A 304 38.60 -16.74 14.21
N LEU A 305 39.78 -17.34 13.96
CA LEU A 305 39.92 -18.80 13.83
C LEU A 305 39.64 -19.51 15.16
N MET A 306 40.06 -18.95 16.30
CA MET A 306 39.78 -19.55 17.62
C MET A 306 38.26 -19.54 17.89
N ARG A 307 37.56 -18.46 17.61
CA ARG A 307 36.09 -18.38 17.73
C ARG A 307 35.38 -19.37 16.78
N ALA A 308 35.90 -19.59 15.56
CA ALA A 308 35.37 -20.61 14.66
C ALA A 308 35.56 -22.03 15.22
N ARG A 309 36.70 -22.29 15.84
CA ARG A 309 36.98 -23.61 16.49
C ARG A 309 36.05 -23.90 17.66
N GLU A 310 35.66 -22.91 18.44
CA GLU A 310 34.65 -23.05 19.48
C GLU A 310 33.31 -23.55 18.98
N ARG A 311 33.05 -23.33 17.66
CA ARG A 311 31.86 -23.81 16.94
C ARG A 311 32.08 -25.12 16.16
N GLY A 312 33.20 -25.80 16.40
CA GLY A 312 33.57 -27.04 15.75
C GLY A 312 34.14 -26.88 14.34
N VAL A 313 34.43 -25.64 13.89
CA VAL A 313 34.96 -25.36 12.55
C VAL A 313 36.46 -25.15 12.60
N ASN A 314 37.21 -25.93 11.83
CA ASN A 314 38.68 -25.88 11.83
C ASN A 314 39.30 -24.90 10.87
N LYS A 315 38.58 -24.45 9.82
CA LYS A 315 39.03 -23.46 8.85
C LYS A 315 37.94 -22.39 8.70
N LEU A 316 38.35 -21.13 8.57
CA LEU A 316 37.42 -20.02 8.38
C LEU A 316 36.57 -20.18 7.11
N THR A 317 37.11 -20.82 6.07
CA THR A 317 36.38 -21.12 4.79
C THR A 317 35.35 -22.25 4.92
N ASP A 318 35.30 -22.95 6.05
CA ASP A 318 34.29 -23.98 6.34
C ASP A 318 33.06 -23.39 7.05
N LEU A 319 33.10 -22.10 7.46
CA LEU A 319 31.97 -21.43 8.08
C LEU A 319 30.81 -21.33 7.10
N ARG A 320 29.62 -21.62 7.57
CA ARG A 320 28.32 -21.57 6.86
C ARG A 320 27.34 -20.76 7.69
N TYR A 321 26.20 -20.37 7.12
CA TYR A 321 25.20 -19.58 7.86
C TYR A 321 24.72 -20.29 9.14
N GLU A 322 24.63 -21.63 9.16
CA GLU A 322 24.25 -22.40 10.34
C GLU A 322 25.12 -22.13 11.59
N HIS A 323 26.33 -21.64 11.41
CA HIS A 323 27.27 -21.38 12.52
C HIS A 323 27.02 -20.01 13.19
N PHE A 324 26.07 -19.19 12.73
CA PHE A 324 25.89 -17.79 13.18
C PHE A 324 24.59 -17.54 13.95
N GLN A 325 23.90 -18.57 14.45
CA GLN A 325 22.65 -18.42 15.21
C GLN A 325 22.78 -17.46 16.41
N LYS A 326 23.91 -17.49 17.11
CA LYS A 326 24.17 -16.58 18.24
C LYS A 326 24.14 -15.10 17.79
N GLU A 327 24.72 -14.79 16.65
CA GLU A 327 24.78 -13.44 16.10
C GLU A 327 23.42 -13.00 15.56
N MET A 328 22.65 -13.93 14.96
CA MET A 328 21.25 -13.65 14.62
C MET A 328 20.45 -13.25 15.87
N ASN A 329 20.64 -13.96 16.97
CA ASN A 329 19.98 -13.65 18.23
C ASN A 329 20.35 -12.26 18.74
N LEU A 330 21.61 -11.82 18.59
CA LEU A 330 22.04 -10.46 18.97
C LEU A 330 21.38 -9.39 18.09
N ILE A 331 21.26 -9.65 16.79
CA ILE A 331 20.59 -8.74 15.84
C ILE A 331 19.10 -8.61 16.19
N ASN A 332 18.42 -9.74 16.39
CA ASN A 332 17.01 -9.78 16.73
C ASN A 332 16.72 -9.08 18.07
N LYS A 333 17.56 -9.34 19.07
CA LYS A 333 17.51 -8.66 20.38
C LYS A 333 17.65 -7.14 20.23
N ALA A 334 18.65 -6.69 19.49
CA ALA A 334 18.90 -5.27 19.25
C ALA A 334 17.73 -4.62 18.50
N TYR A 335 17.21 -5.29 17.47
CA TYR A 335 16.09 -4.79 16.69
C TYR A 335 14.84 -4.59 17.55
N TYR A 336 14.42 -5.60 18.30
CA TYR A 336 13.23 -5.49 19.15
C TYR A 336 13.42 -4.56 20.33
N THR A 337 14.63 -4.42 20.85
CA THR A 337 14.94 -3.39 21.86
C THR A 337 14.67 -1.99 21.28
N VAL A 338 15.21 -1.68 20.10
CA VAL A 338 15.01 -0.38 19.46
C VAL A 338 13.54 -0.11 19.13
N MET A 339 12.86 -1.10 18.55
CA MET A 339 11.45 -0.95 18.14
C MET A 339 10.52 -0.81 19.35
N THR A 340 10.87 -1.38 20.51
CA THR A 340 10.06 -1.27 21.74
C THR A 340 10.30 0.03 22.49
N GLU A 341 11.54 0.54 22.47
CA GLU A 341 11.90 1.83 23.07
C GLU A 341 11.29 3.02 22.30
N GLY A 342 11.18 2.91 20.97
CA GLY A 342 10.73 4.00 20.11
C GLY A 342 11.78 5.11 19.95
N ASP A 343 11.30 6.29 19.51
CA ASP A 343 12.12 7.49 19.34
C ASP A 343 12.46 8.17 20.68
N ALA A 344 13.10 9.33 20.63
CA ALA A 344 13.48 10.08 21.83
C ALA A 344 12.27 10.51 22.72
N ASN A 345 11.06 10.47 22.18
CA ASN A 345 9.82 10.76 22.88
C ASN A 345 9.03 9.49 23.21
N GLY A 346 9.58 8.30 22.91
CA GLY A 346 8.91 7.01 23.08
C GLY A 346 7.83 6.74 22.05
N GLN A 347 7.84 7.44 20.88
CA GLN A 347 6.91 7.15 19.79
C GLN A 347 7.40 5.94 19.00
N PRO A 348 6.51 5.02 18.62
CA PRO A 348 6.87 3.84 17.84
C PRO A 348 7.45 4.22 16.48
N PHE A 349 8.46 3.47 16.04
CA PHE A 349 8.96 3.57 14.66
C PHE A 349 8.01 2.86 13.70
N THR A 350 7.76 3.48 12.55
CA THR A 350 6.96 2.87 11.48
C THR A 350 7.76 1.85 10.68
N PHE A 351 9.06 2.13 10.46
CA PHE A 351 9.93 1.32 9.60
C PHE A 351 11.23 0.88 10.29
N PRO A 352 11.82 -0.22 9.81
CA PRO A 352 11.27 -1.18 8.86
C PRO A 352 10.17 -2.05 9.49
N ILE A 353 9.16 -2.43 8.69
CA ILE A 353 8.11 -3.36 9.14
C ILE A 353 8.73 -4.76 9.23
N PRO A 354 8.70 -5.45 10.40
CA PRO A 354 9.23 -6.79 10.52
C PRO A 354 8.22 -7.86 10.15
N THR A 355 8.62 -8.82 9.32
CA THR A 355 7.95 -10.10 9.17
C THR A 355 8.76 -11.18 9.87
N VAL A 356 8.18 -11.86 10.82
CA VAL A 356 8.82 -12.95 11.56
C VAL A 356 8.35 -14.28 11.00
N ASN A 357 9.29 -15.11 10.57
CA ASN A 357 9.00 -16.44 10.07
C ASN A 357 8.78 -17.41 11.22
N ILE A 358 7.56 -17.92 11.36
CA ILE A 358 7.23 -18.95 12.36
C ILE A 358 7.23 -20.32 11.68
N THR A 359 8.29 -21.06 11.94
CA THR A 359 8.51 -22.42 11.45
C THR A 359 8.38 -23.45 12.58
N GLU A 360 8.42 -24.74 12.27
CA GLU A 360 8.42 -25.79 13.29
C GLU A 360 9.64 -25.70 14.22
N GLU A 361 10.77 -25.17 13.72
CA GLU A 361 12.00 -24.95 14.48
C GLU A 361 12.02 -23.64 15.26
N PHE A 362 10.96 -22.84 15.23
CA PHE A 362 10.89 -21.56 15.92
C PHE A 362 11.09 -21.74 17.42
N ASP A 363 12.09 -21.06 17.99
CA ASP A 363 12.43 -21.15 19.41
C ASP A 363 11.48 -20.31 20.27
N TRP A 364 10.39 -20.94 20.70
CA TRP A 364 9.35 -20.32 21.54
C TRP A 364 9.83 -19.93 22.93
N ASP A 365 10.88 -20.57 23.43
CA ASP A 365 11.42 -20.38 24.77
C ASP A 365 12.80 -19.68 24.77
N GLY A 366 13.22 -19.19 23.60
CA GLY A 366 14.47 -18.48 23.39
C GLY A 366 14.53 -17.12 24.10
N GLU A 367 15.75 -16.67 24.41
CA GLU A 367 16.02 -15.41 25.11
C GLU A 367 15.32 -14.19 24.51
N ASN A 368 15.19 -14.14 23.18
CA ASN A 368 14.63 -12.98 22.47
C ASN A 368 13.13 -13.05 22.26
N THR A 369 12.52 -14.20 22.48
CA THR A 369 11.09 -14.42 22.24
C THR A 369 10.24 -13.57 23.15
N ASP A 370 10.65 -13.35 24.38
CA ASP A 370 9.96 -12.47 25.32
C ASP A 370 9.97 -11.00 24.83
N LEU A 371 11.09 -10.52 24.25
CA LEU A 371 11.17 -9.16 23.68
C LEU A 371 10.28 -9.01 22.45
N LEU A 372 10.23 -10.01 21.57
CA LEU A 372 9.33 -10.04 20.44
C LEU A 372 7.87 -9.89 20.88
N PHE A 373 7.46 -10.67 21.86
CA PHE A 373 6.07 -10.66 22.34
C PHE A 373 5.77 -9.48 23.28
N GLU A 374 6.78 -8.91 23.94
CA GLU A 374 6.65 -7.61 24.60
C GLU A 374 6.33 -6.49 23.60
N ASN A 375 7.10 -6.42 22.51
CA ASN A 375 6.85 -5.47 21.43
C ASN A 375 5.46 -5.69 20.81
N THR A 376 5.09 -6.93 20.53
CA THR A 376 3.79 -7.26 19.94
C THR A 376 2.64 -6.85 20.87
N ALA A 377 2.75 -7.13 22.17
CA ALA A 377 1.71 -6.79 23.15
C ALA A 377 1.56 -5.27 23.37
N LYS A 378 2.64 -4.50 23.21
CA LYS A 378 2.65 -3.04 23.45
C LYS A 378 2.36 -2.22 22.20
N ILE A 379 2.91 -2.62 21.07
CA ILE A 379 2.99 -1.80 19.85
C ILE A 379 2.26 -2.47 18.67
N GLY A 380 2.33 -3.81 18.57
CA GLY A 380 1.68 -4.55 17.48
C GLY A 380 2.39 -4.36 16.14
N SER A 381 3.70 -4.09 16.11
CA SER A 381 4.42 -3.82 14.87
C SER A 381 4.80 -5.07 14.08
N SER A 382 4.74 -6.26 14.69
CA SER A 382 5.23 -7.51 14.11
C SER A 382 4.14 -8.22 13.30
N TYR A 383 4.54 -8.73 12.14
CA TYR A 383 3.75 -9.61 11.28
C TYR A 383 4.32 -11.03 11.38
N PHE A 384 3.47 -11.99 11.63
CA PHE A 384 3.85 -13.39 11.77
C PHE A 384 3.49 -14.17 10.53
N GLN A 385 4.49 -14.69 9.81
CA GLN A 385 4.29 -15.59 8.68
C GLN A 385 4.16 -17.01 9.18
N ASN A 386 3.03 -17.65 8.90
CA ASN A 386 2.68 -18.98 9.39
C ASN A 386 3.14 -20.07 8.41
N PHE A 387 4.20 -20.78 8.76
CA PHE A 387 4.66 -21.96 8.03
C PHE A 387 4.19 -23.27 8.66
N ILE A 388 3.55 -23.26 9.84
CA ILE A 388 3.12 -24.45 10.58
C ILE A 388 1.71 -24.89 10.14
N GLY A 389 0.75 -23.96 10.13
CA GLY A 389 -0.66 -24.29 9.89
C GLY A 389 -0.95 -24.88 8.51
N SER A 390 -0.13 -24.57 7.50
CA SER A 390 -0.28 -25.11 6.15
C SER A 390 0.34 -26.52 5.97
N GLN A 391 1.12 -27.02 6.94
CA GLN A 391 1.84 -28.31 6.81
C GLN A 391 0.91 -29.52 6.77
N TYR A 392 -0.30 -29.40 7.31
CA TYR A 392 -1.19 -30.51 7.48
C TYR A 392 -2.57 -30.21 6.84
N VAL A 393 -3.18 -31.24 6.25
CA VAL A 393 -4.59 -31.28 5.88
C VAL A 393 -5.28 -32.32 6.75
N LEU A 394 -6.58 -32.18 6.97
CA LEU A 394 -7.38 -33.22 7.62
C LEU A 394 -7.89 -34.17 6.57
N ASP A 395 -7.74 -35.49 6.81
CA ASP A 395 -8.39 -36.54 6.02
C ASP A 395 -9.91 -36.57 6.28
N GLU A 396 -10.64 -37.44 5.58
CA GLU A 396 -12.08 -37.64 5.73
C GLU A 396 -12.50 -38.07 7.16
N ASN A 397 -11.55 -38.54 7.99
CA ASN A 397 -11.76 -38.99 9.34
C ASN A 397 -11.30 -37.94 10.38
N GLY A 398 -10.80 -36.79 9.93
CA GLY A 398 -10.28 -35.71 10.80
C GLY A 398 -8.84 -35.94 11.29
N ASN A 399 -8.08 -36.89 10.73
CA ASN A 399 -6.66 -37.08 11.06
C ASN A 399 -5.81 -36.11 10.26
N LYS A 400 -4.70 -35.63 10.86
CA LYS A 400 -3.73 -34.79 10.17
C LYS A 400 -2.89 -35.60 9.19
N GLU A 401 -2.93 -35.26 7.90
CA GLU A 401 -2.04 -35.75 6.86
C GLU A 401 -1.12 -34.65 6.36
N GLU A 402 0.11 -35.00 5.93
CA GLU A 402 1.04 -34.03 5.37
C GLU A 402 0.43 -33.38 4.10
N ASN A 403 0.39 -32.05 4.07
CA ASN A 403 -0.13 -31.31 2.92
C ASN A 403 0.93 -31.26 1.83
N PRO A 404 0.73 -31.91 0.66
CA PRO A 404 1.69 -31.89 -0.44
C PRO A 404 1.86 -30.46 -1.04
N ASN A 405 0.91 -29.58 -0.77
CA ASN A 405 0.94 -28.18 -1.21
C ASN A 405 1.37 -27.21 -0.09
N ALA A 406 1.90 -27.75 1.01
CA ALA A 406 2.35 -26.92 2.15
C ALA A 406 3.34 -25.84 1.71
N TYR A 407 3.20 -24.69 2.29
CA TYR A 407 4.20 -23.62 2.18
C TYR A 407 5.41 -24.03 3.06
N LYS A 408 6.55 -24.29 2.43
CA LYS A 408 7.79 -24.60 3.14
C LYS A 408 8.66 -23.34 3.20
N PRO A 409 9.39 -23.11 4.29
CA PRO A 409 10.25 -21.92 4.44
C PRO A 409 11.30 -21.76 3.32
N ASN A 410 11.73 -22.87 2.72
CA ASN A 410 12.64 -22.90 1.57
C ASN A 410 11.95 -22.71 0.20
N ALA A 411 10.63 -22.76 0.15
CA ALA A 411 9.85 -22.62 -1.09
C ALA A 411 9.08 -21.30 -1.15
N VAL A 412 8.92 -20.60 -0.05
CA VAL A 412 8.15 -19.35 0.05
C VAL A 412 8.95 -18.33 0.86
N ARG A 413 9.12 -17.13 0.33
CA ARG A 413 9.66 -15.99 1.05
C ARG A 413 8.62 -14.87 1.09
N SER A 414 8.57 -14.18 2.21
CA SER A 414 7.81 -12.95 2.28
C SER A 414 8.60 -11.81 1.66
N MET A 415 7.91 -11.06 0.81
CA MET A 415 8.41 -9.81 0.27
C MET A 415 7.51 -8.67 0.73
N CYS A 416 7.80 -7.46 0.27
CA CYS A 416 7.00 -6.28 0.56
C CYS A 416 5.49 -6.57 0.49
N CYS A 417 4.70 -5.89 1.29
CA CYS A 417 3.24 -6.00 1.34
C CYS A 417 2.71 -7.44 1.61
N ARG A 418 3.50 -8.28 2.30
CA ARG A 418 3.16 -9.66 2.66
C ARG A 418 2.94 -10.58 1.45
N LEU A 419 3.52 -10.21 0.30
CA LEU A 419 3.50 -11.01 -0.90
C LEU A 419 4.14 -12.36 -0.64
N GLN A 420 3.36 -13.43 -0.74
CA GLN A 420 3.87 -14.79 -0.73
C GLN A 420 4.34 -15.17 -2.12
N LEU A 421 5.55 -15.66 -2.20
CA LEU A 421 6.17 -16.11 -3.44
C LEU A 421 6.34 -17.60 -3.39
N ASP A 422 5.56 -18.33 -4.18
CA ASP A 422 5.78 -19.75 -4.39
C ASP A 422 6.96 -19.94 -5.37
N LEU A 423 8.11 -20.25 -4.82
CA LEU A 423 9.33 -20.51 -5.59
C LEU A 423 9.18 -21.66 -6.58
N ARG A 424 8.30 -22.61 -6.32
CA ARG A 424 8.05 -23.76 -7.20
C ARG A 424 7.54 -23.29 -8.56
N GLU A 425 6.69 -22.26 -8.61
CA GLU A 425 6.24 -21.66 -9.87
C GLU A 425 7.36 -20.87 -10.56
N LEU A 426 8.21 -20.18 -9.82
CA LEU A 426 9.37 -19.47 -10.37
C LEU A 426 10.44 -20.43 -10.88
N LEU A 427 10.70 -21.54 -10.20
CA LEU A 427 11.65 -22.58 -10.61
C LEU A 427 11.20 -23.33 -11.87
N LYS A 428 9.91 -23.59 -12.05
CA LYS A 428 9.35 -24.20 -13.28
C LYS A 428 9.65 -23.38 -14.53
N ARG A 429 9.88 -22.08 -14.42
CA ARG A 429 10.17 -21.18 -15.54
C ARG A 429 11.65 -21.15 -15.97
N GLY A 430 12.47 -22.05 -15.45
CA GLY A 430 13.86 -22.19 -15.85
C GLY A 430 14.77 -21.05 -15.40
N ASN A 431 14.32 -20.19 -14.51
CA ASN A 431 15.19 -19.27 -13.80
C ASN A 431 15.90 -20.07 -12.71
N GLY A 432 16.86 -20.87 -13.14
CA GLY A 432 17.74 -21.60 -12.25
C GLY A 432 18.36 -20.60 -11.30
N LEU A 433 18.21 -20.89 -10.05
CA LEU A 433 19.16 -20.64 -9.03
C LEU A 433 18.95 -19.64 -7.98
N PHE A 434 19.39 -20.14 -6.93
CA PHE A 434 19.87 -19.56 -5.70
C PHE A 434 18.78 -19.03 -4.77
N GLY A 435 18.13 -19.96 -4.14
CA GLY A 435 17.88 -20.05 -2.69
C GLY A 435 17.03 -18.99 -2.00
N SER A 436 16.61 -17.93 -2.65
CA SER A 436 15.68 -16.97 -2.04
C SER A 436 14.78 -16.37 -3.10
N ALA A 437 13.54 -16.10 -2.77
CA ALA A 437 12.59 -15.38 -3.61
C ALA A 437 12.96 -13.90 -3.77
N GLU A 438 14.25 -13.63 -3.77
CA GLU A 438 14.82 -12.31 -3.98
C GLU A 438 14.56 -11.87 -5.43
N MET A 439 14.60 -10.57 -5.68
CA MET A 439 14.41 -9.97 -7.00
C MET A 439 13.02 -10.21 -7.59
N THR A 440 12.00 -10.17 -6.76
CA THR A 440 10.60 -10.28 -7.14
C THR A 440 9.80 -9.12 -6.56
N GLY A 441 8.55 -8.97 -6.99
CA GLY A 441 7.68 -7.91 -6.51
C GLY A 441 6.40 -7.82 -7.32
N SER A 442 5.79 -6.65 -7.37
CA SER A 442 4.63 -6.37 -8.20
C SER A 442 4.88 -5.19 -9.13
N ILE A 443 4.54 -5.37 -10.41
CA ILE A 443 4.64 -4.30 -11.41
C ILE A 443 3.54 -3.25 -11.25
N GLY A 444 2.39 -3.66 -10.72
CA GLY A 444 1.26 -2.80 -10.49
C GLY A 444 0.08 -3.54 -9.87
N VAL A 445 -0.83 -2.79 -9.28
CA VAL A 445 -2.03 -3.30 -8.64
C VAL A 445 -3.26 -2.64 -9.25
N VAL A 446 -4.31 -3.44 -9.49
CA VAL A 446 -5.65 -2.97 -9.84
C VAL A 446 -6.65 -3.61 -8.89
N THR A 447 -7.43 -2.80 -8.19
CA THR A 447 -8.45 -3.28 -7.24
C THR A 447 -9.85 -3.12 -7.84
N ILE A 448 -10.67 -4.16 -7.73
CA ILE A 448 -12.06 -4.20 -8.24
C ILE A 448 -13.03 -3.80 -7.12
N ASN A 449 -14.02 -2.97 -7.47
CA ASN A 449 -15.11 -2.58 -6.58
C ASN A 449 -16.18 -3.68 -6.54
N MET A 450 -16.10 -4.56 -5.55
CA MET A 450 -17.04 -5.67 -5.39
C MET A 450 -18.40 -5.21 -4.87
N ALA A 451 -18.44 -4.21 -3.99
CA ALA A 451 -19.69 -3.71 -3.41
C ALA A 451 -20.66 -3.22 -4.49
N ARG A 452 -20.17 -2.50 -5.49
CA ARG A 452 -20.96 -2.05 -6.65
C ARG A 452 -21.51 -3.22 -7.47
N LEU A 453 -20.72 -4.28 -7.66
CA LEU A 453 -21.18 -5.48 -8.37
C LEU A 453 -22.36 -6.13 -7.65
N GLY A 454 -22.29 -6.27 -6.32
CA GLY A 454 -23.41 -6.79 -5.54
C GLY A 454 -24.69 -5.97 -5.68
N TYR A 455 -24.54 -4.64 -5.66
CA TYR A 455 -25.67 -3.72 -5.79
C TYR A 455 -26.33 -3.77 -7.18
N LEU A 456 -25.52 -3.69 -8.24
CA LEU A 456 -26.04 -3.64 -9.63
C LEU A 456 -26.66 -4.96 -10.08
N PHE A 457 -26.22 -6.08 -9.54
CA PHE A 457 -26.65 -7.42 -9.94
C PHE A 457 -27.33 -8.18 -8.81
N GLN A 458 -28.09 -7.48 -7.99
CA GLN A 458 -28.83 -8.05 -6.85
C GLN A 458 -29.61 -9.31 -7.27
N GLY A 459 -29.34 -10.44 -6.61
CA GLY A 459 -29.99 -11.74 -6.85
C GLY A 459 -29.65 -12.40 -8.20
N ASN A 460 -28.88 -11.76 -9.08
CA ASN A 460 -28.53 -12.31 -10.39
C ASN A 460 -27.04 -12.71 -10.45
N LYS A 461 -26.73 -13.88 -9.94
CA LYS A 461 -25.36 -14.40 -9.86
C LYS A 461 -24.69 -14.54 -11.22
N THR A 462 -25.40 -14.95 -12.26
CA THR A 462 -24.86 -15.12 -13.61
C THR A 462 -24.36 -13.80 -14.18
N GLU A 463 -25.15 -12.75 -14.09
CA GLU A 463 -24.73 -11.42 -14.58
C GLU A 463 -23.61 -10.81 -13.73
N LEU A 464 -23.63 -11.05 -12.42
CA LEU A 464 -22.53 -10.61 -11.53
C LEU A 464 -21.19 -11.19 -12.00
N PHE A 465 -21.11 -12.52 -12.22
CA PHE A 465 -19.88 -13.16 -12.69
C PHE A 465 -19.48 -12.72 -14.10
N GLN A 466 -20.43 -12.52 -15.00
CA GLN A 466 -20.15 -11.97 -16.35
C GLN A 466 -19.56 -10.55 -16.29
N GLN A 467 -20.05 -9.72 -15.39
CA GLN A 467 -19.49 -8.38 -15.22
C GLN A 467 -18.13 -8.41 -14.51
N LEU A 468 -17.98 -9.29 -13.51
CA LEU A 468 -16.69 -9.53 -12.87
C LEU A 468 -15.64 -9.95 -13.89
N ASP A 469 -15.96 -10.86 -14.81
CA ASP A 469 -15.07 -11.26 -15.90
C ASP A 469 -14.63 -10.08 -16.76
N LYS A 470 -15.55 -9.18 -17.13
CA LYS A 470 -15.20 -7.96 -17.89
C LYS A 470 -14.22 -7.07 -17.14
N LEU A 471 -14.42 -6.89 -15.81
CA LEU A 471 -13.52 -6.10 -14.98
C LEU A 471 -12.16 -6.78 -14.80
N LEU A 472 -12.12 -8.11 -14.70
CA LEU A 472 -10.88 -8.88 -14.64
C LEU A 472 -10.07 -8.75 -15.96
N TYR A 473 -10.72 -8.88 -17.11
CA TYR A 473 -10.07 -8.66 -18.42
C TYR A 473 -9.59 -7.21 -18.59
N LEU A 474 -10.34 -6.24 -18.10
CA LEU A 474 -9.93 -4.83 -18.11
C LEU A 474 -8.72 -4.61 -17.20
N SER A 475 -8.70 -5.21 -16.01
CA SER A 475 -7.57 -5.17 -15.07
C SER A 475 -6.32 -5.81 -15.66
N LYS A 476 -6.46 -6.97 -16.33
CA LYS A 476 -5.38 -7.62 -17.09
C LYS A 476 -4.82 -6.66 -18.15
N SER A 477 -5.69 -6.10 -19.00
CA SER A 477 -5.27 -5.17 -20.05
C SER A 477 -4.52 -3.96 -19.50
N THR A 478 -4.99 -3.38 -18.41
CA THR A 478 -4.35 -2.28 -17.69
C THR A 478 -2.94 -2.66 -17.20
N LEU A 479 -2.81 -3.80 -16.55
CA LEU A 479 -1.54 -4.29 -15.98
C LEU A 479 -0.53 -4.64 -17.07
N GLU A 480 -0.96 -5.23 -18.19
CA GLU A 480 -0.07 -5.52 -19.31
C GLU A 480 0.45 -4.22 -19.96
N LYS A 481 -0.39 -3.19 -20.13
CA LYS A 481 0.06 -1.87 -20.62
C LYS A 481 1.05 -1.22 -19.65
N LYS A 482 0.79 -1.29 -18.34
CA LYS A 482 1.74 -0.79 -17.32
C LYS A 482 3.07 -1.51 -17.44
N ARG A 483 3.07 -2.83 -17.59
CA ARG A 483 4.28 -3.66 -17.78
C ARG A 483 5.09 -3.23 -19.00
N VAL A 484 4.43 -3.10 -20.15
CA VAL A 484 5.09 -2.66 -21.40
C VAL A 484 5.69 -1.26 -21.22
N PHE A 485 4.94 -0.31 -20.69
CA PHE A 485 5.40 1.05 -20.47
C PHE A 485 6.62 1.10 -19.53
N ILE A 486 6.56 0.37 -18.40
CA ILE A 486 7.67 0.34 -17.43
C ILE A 486 8.91 -0.31 -18.06
N GLN A 487 8.75 -1.37 -18.87
CA GLN A 487 9.86 -1.97 -19.60
C GLN A 487 10.49 -0.97 -20.57
N GLU A 488 9.71 -0.20 -21.31
CA GLU A 488 10.24 0.85 -22.18
C GLU A 488 11.03 1.91 -21.40
N MET A 489 10.54 2.34 -20.24
CA MET A 489 11.25 3.34 -19.41
C MET A 489 12.53 2.74 -18.81
N TYR A 490 12.52 1.48 -18.44
CA TYR A 490 13.71 0.72 -18.01
C TYR A 490 14.76 0.67 -19.13
N ASP A 491 14.36 0.37 -20.35
CA ASP A 491 15.27 0.30 -21.51
C ASP A 491 15.89 1.67 -21.83
N ARG A 492 15.11 2.73 -21.67
CA ARG A 492 15.55 4.14 -21.80
C ARG A 492 16.44 4.60 -20.65
N GLY A 493 16.55 3.83 -19.56
CA GLY A 493 17.44 4.14 -18.42
C GLY A 493 16.82 5.06 -17.37
N LEU A 494 15.47 5.13 -17.28
CA LEU A 494 14.79 5.92 -16.25
C LEU A 494 15.01 5.34 -14.85
N TYR A 495 15.29 4.02 -14.74
CA TYR A 495 15.49 3.30 -13.49
C TYR A 495 16.89 2.69 -13.41
N PRO A 496 17.96 3.50 -13.23
CA PRO A 496 19.34 3.01 -13.33
C PRO A 496 19.71 2.01 -12.23
N TYR A 497 19.22 2.19 -11.00
CA TYR A 497 19.49 1.27 -9.89
C TYR A 497 18.69 -0.02 -10.01
N THR A 498 17.42 0.06 -10.40
CA THR A 498 16.60 -1.11 -10.74
C THR A 498 17.28 -1.92 -11.86
N LYS A 499 17.79 -1.27 -12.88
CA LYS A 499 18.50 -1.92 -13.98
C LYS A 499 19.74 -2.68 -13.52
N ARG A 500 20.47 -2.12 -12.56
CA ARG A 500 21.68 -2.74 -12.00
C ARG A 500 21.35 -3.93 -11.10
N TYR A 501 20.39 -3.79 -10.19
CA TYR A 501 20.17 -4.77 -9.12
C TYR A 501 19.04 -5.75 -9.38
N LEU A 502 18.04 -5.39 -10.17
CA LEU A 502 16.90 -6.25 -10.51
C LEU A 502 17.11 -6.98 -11.84
N GLN A 503 17.77 -6.35 -12.80
CA GLN A 503 18.10 -6.86 -14.14
C GLN A 503 16.89 -7.13 -15.06
N HIS A 504 15.74 -7.56 -14.57
CA HIS A 504 14.53 -7.84 -15.35
C HIS A 504 13.26 -7.87 -14.50
N PHE A 505 12.09 -7.71 -15.14
CA PHE A 505 10.77 -7.77 -14.47
C PHE A 505 10.05 -9.12 -14.61
N ARG A 506 10.72 -10.17 -15.10
CA ARG A 506 10.07 -11.48 -15.36
C ARG A 506 9.47 -12.12 -14.12
N ASN A 507 10.01 -11.83 -12.95
CA ASN A 507 9.56 -12.35 -11.66
C ASN A 507 8.58 -11.40 -10.94
N HIS A 508 8.17 -10.30 -11.59
CA HIS A 508 7.22 -9.36 -11.00
C HIS A 508 5.80 -9.73 -11.38
N PHE A 509 4.94 -9.75 -10.39
CA PHE A 509 3.53 -10.06 -10.55
C PHE A 509 2.73 -8.87 -11.11
N SER A 510 1.71 -9.18 -11.89
CA SER A 510 0.59 -8.31 -12.18
C SER A 510 -0.48 -8.60 -11.12
N THR A 511 -0.75 -7.66 -10.22
CA THR A 511 -1.57 -7.91 -9.02
C THR A 511 -2.99 -7.41 -9.23
N ILE A 512 -3.97 -8.25 -8.92
CA ILE A 512 -5.38 -7.86 -8.86
C ILE A 512 -5.84 -7.98 -7.40
N GLY A 513 -6.49 -6.93 -6.92
CA GLY A 513 -7.10 -6.88 -5.60
C GLY A 513 -8.62 -6.77 -5.68
N VAL A 514 -9.28 -7.00 -4.57
CA VAL A 514 -10.74 -6.81 -4.41
C VAL A 514 -11.02 -6.01 -3.15
N ASN A 515 -12.06 -5.17 -3.17
CA ASN A 515 -12.54 -4.45 -1.99
C ASN A 515 -14.05 -4.51 -1.89
N GLY A 516 -14.58 -4.53 -0.65
CA GLY A 516 -16.01 -4.50 -0.41
C GLY A 516 -16.69 -5.85 -0.64
N MET A 517 -16.03 -6.97 -0.30
CA MET A 517 -16.64 -8.29 -0.45
C MET A 517 -17.83 -8.47 0.49
N ASN A 518 -17.74 -7.99 1.74
CA ASN A 518 -18.86 -7.98 2.66
C ASN A 518 -20.04 -7.19 2.09
N GLU A 519 -19.80 -5.97 1.63
CA GLU A 519 -20.83 -5.10 1.07
C GLU A 519 -21.38 -5.66 -0.25
N MET A 520 -20.58 -6.41 -1.02
CA MET A 520 -21.07 -7.14 -2.19
C MET A 520 -22.15 -8.15 -1.78
N ILE A 521 -21.88 -8.95 -0.77
CA ILE A 521 -22.85 -9.98 -0.31
C ILE A 521 -24.11 -9.32 0.24
N VAL A 522 -23.95 -8.31 1.08
CA VAL A 522 -25.09 -7.59 1.69
C VAL A 522 -25.98 -6.95 0.60
N ASN A 523 -25.37 -6.26 -0.37
CA ASN A 523 -26.11 -5.64 -1.48
C ASN A 523 -26.73 -6.69 -2.39
N PHE A 524 -26.00 -7.76 -2.74
CA PHE A 524 -26.47 -8.84 -3.61
C PHE A 524 -27.68 -9.57 -3.05
N THR A 525 -27.70 -9.82 -1.74
CA THR A 525 -28.78 -10.54 -1.05
C THR A 525 -29.91 -9.62 -0.58
N GLY A 526 -29.85 -8.32 -0.86
CA GLY A 526 -30.84 -7.36 -0.38
C GLY A 526 -30.85 -7.24 1.15
N LYS A 527 -29.66 -7.26 1.78
CA LYS A 527 -29.42 -7.18 3.23
C LYS A 527 -29.87 -8.40 4.02
N GLN A 528 -29.99 -9.56 3.37
CA GLN A 528 -30.39 -10.81 4.03
C GLN A 528 -29.20 -11.64 4.51
N ASP A 529 -28.00 -11.37 3.99
CA ASP A 529 -26.80 -12.12 4.28
C ASP A 529 -25.55 -11.22 4.31
N ALA A 530 -24.47 -11.69 4.91
CA ALA A 530 -23.18 -11.00 5.04
C ALA A 530 -22.02 -12.02 4.99
N ILE A 531 -20.80 -11.54 4.81
CA ILE A 531 -19.58 -12.39 4.78
C ILE A 531 -19.35 -13.19 6.07
N THR A 532 -20.03 -12.83 7.15
CA THR A 532 -19.92 -13.47 8.47
C THR A 532 -20.84 -14.68 8.64
N SER A 533 -21.74 -14.93 7.68
CA SER A 533 -22.58 -16.13 7.67
C SER A 533 -21.93 -17.28 6.88
N PRO A 534 -22.32 -18.54 7.14
CA PRO A 534 -21.83 -19.69 6.36
C PRO A 534 -22.07 -19.55 4.85
N SER A 535 -23.26 -19.10 4.43
CA SER A 535 -23.61 -18.87 3.02
C SER A 535 -22.81 -17.70 2.42
N GLY A 536 -22.55 -16.66 3.21
CA GLY A 536 -21.71 -15.54 2.79
C GLY A 536 -20.26 -15.94 2.60
N ILE A 537 -19.68 -16.74 3.49
CA ILE A 537 -18.32 -17.30 3.35
C ILE A 537 -18.25 -18.18 2.09
N GLU A 538 -19.23 -19.06 1.87
CA GLU A 538 -19.29 -19.91 0.67
C GLU A 538 -19.32 -19.07 -0.61
N PHE A 539 -20.15 -18.03 -0.65
CA PHE A 539 -20.23 -17.13 -1.81
C PHE A 539 -18.93 -16.33 -2.01
N ALA A 540 -18.33 -15.79 -0.96
CA ALA A 540 -17.03 -15.14 -1.04
C ALA A 540 -15.95 -16.10 -1.55
N SER A 541 -15.93 -17.33 -1.05
CA SER A 541 -15.00 -18.38 -1.47
C SER A 541 -15.14 -18.70 -2.96
N GLU A 542 -16.37 -18.86 -3.46
CA GLU A 542 -16.65 -19.08 -4.88
C GLU A 542 -16.15 -17.92 -5.76
N VAL A 543 -16.38 -16.68 -5.35
CA VAL A 543 -15.90 -15.48 -6.07
C VAL A 543 -14.37 -15.45 -6.12
N LEU A 544 -13.69 -15.71 -4.99
CA LEU A 544 -12.22 -15.72 -4.94
C LEU A 544 -11.63 -16.85 -5.81
N ASP A 545 -12.24 -18.04 -5.81
CA ASP A 545 -11.83 -19.16 -6.66
C ASP A 545 -12.04 -18.86 -8.15
N HIS A 546 -13.14 -18.19 -8.50
CA HIS A 546 -13.38 -17.73 -9.86
C HIS A 546 -12.28 -16.79 -10.34
N ILE A 547 -11.93 -15.77 -9.52
CA ILE A 547 -10.85 -14.82 -9.83
C ILE A 547 -9.52 -15.55 -10.00
N ARG A 548 -9.18 -16.49 -9.10
CA ARG A 548 -7.95 -17.30 -9.20
C ARG A 548 -7.88 -18.11 -10.48
N ASN A 549 -8.99 -18.70 -10.90
CA ASN A 549 -9.05 -19.46 -12.14
C ASN A 549 -8.81 -18.56 -13.36
N ARG A 550 -9.41 -17.36 -13.39
CA ARG A 550 -9.15 -16.36 -14.45
C ARG A 550 -7.69 -15.93 -14.48
N MET A 551 -7.06 -15.74 -13.32
CA MET A 551 -5.63 -15.39 -13.26
C MET A 551 -4.73 -16.49 -13.81
N LYS A 552 -5.06 -17.76 -13.65
CA LYS A 552 -4.32 -18.87 -14.29
C LYS A 552 -4.42 -18.78 -15.81
N GLU A 553 -5.61 -18.52 -16.35
CA GLU A 553 -5.81 -18.28 -17.78
C GLU A 553 -4.97 -17.09 -18.27
N PHE A 554 -4.94 -15.99 -17.51
CA PHE A 554 -4.12 -14.82 -17.86
C PHE A 554 -2.62 -15.13 -17.87
N GLN A 555 -2.13 -15.95 -16.93
CA GLN A 555 -0.74 -16.42 -16.95
C GLN A 555 -0.42 -17.27 -18.16
N GLU A 556 -1.33 -18.16 -18.58
CA GLU A 556 -1.18 -18.97 -19.77
C GLU A 556 -1.18 -18.13 -21.06
N GLU A 557 -2.08 -17.14 -21.15
CA GLU A 557 -2.21 -16.27 -22.32
C GLU A 557 -1.02 -15.30 -22.49
N THR A 558 -0.53 -14.72 -21.39
CA THR A 558 0.46 -13.62 -21.44
C THR A 558 1.90 -14.10 -21.21
N GLY A 559 2.06 -15.24 -20.55
CA GLY A 559 3.36 -15.69 -20.04
C GLY A 559 3.85 -14.90 -18.80
N ASN A 560 3.11 -13.92 -18.31
CA ASN A 560 3.44 -13.13 -17.13
C ASN A 560 2.83 -13.73 -15.85
N LEU A 561 3.35 -13.36 -14.71
CA LEU A 561 2.85 -13.79 -13.40
C LEU A 561 1.67 -12.92 -12.97
N TYR A 562 0.64 -13.55 -12.44
CA TYR A 562 -0.53 -12.90 -11.83
C TYR A 562 -0.76 -13.42 -10.43
N ASN A 563 -1.21 -12.55 -9.52
CA ASN A 563 -1.62 -12.93 -8.17
C ASN A 563 -2.83 -12.15 -7.70
N LEU A 564 -3.59 -12.75 -6.79
CA LEU A 564 -4.70 -12.14 -6.07
C LEU A 564 -4.19 -11.68 -4.70
N GLU A 565 -4.35 -10.40 -4.39
CA GLU A 565 -3.87 -9.81 -3.16
C GLU A 565 -5.01 -9.17 -2.35
N ALA A 566 -5.00 -9.39 -1.05
CA ALA A 566 -5.80 -8.62 -0.10
C ALA A 566 -5.07 -7.30 0.19
N THR A 567 -5.03 -6.42 -0.79
CA THR A 567 -4.30 -5.16 -0.71
C THR A 567 -4.89 -4.28 0.38
N PRO A 568 -4.13 -3.87 1.41
CA PRO A 568 -4.57 -2.83 2.34
C PRO A 568 -4.70 -1.52 1.56
N ALA A 569 -5.91 -1.04 1.42
CA ALA A 569 -6.20 0.07 0.52
C ALA A 569 -7.28 0.99 1.10
N GLU A 570 -7.02 1.54 2.31
CA GLU A 570 -7.97 2.39 3.02
C GLU A 570 -8.43 3.57 2.14
N GLY A 571 -7.51 4.23 1.45
CA GLY A 571 -7.85 5.29 0.52
C GLY A 571 -8.75 4.84 -0.64
N THR A 572 -8.58 3.60 -1.11
CA THR A 572 -9.41 3.03 -2.18
C THR A 572 -10.81 2.67 -1.68
N THR A 573 -10.92 2.10 -0.47
CA THR A 573 -12.21 1.75 0.14
C THR A 573 -13.07 2.99 0.35
N TYR A 574 -12.48 4.06 0.87
CA TYR A 574 -13.13 5.36 1.03
C TYR A 574 -13.55 5.95 -0.32
N ARG A 575 -12.64 5.95 -1.30
CA ARG A 575 -12.92 6.47 -2.65
C ARG A 575 -14.09 5.74 -3.31
N PHE A 576 -14.10 4.41 -3.29
CA PHE A 576 -15.19 3.62 -3.87
C PHE A 576 -16.53 3.91 -3.19
N ALA A 577 -16.55 3.93 -1.86
CA ALA A 577 -17.75 4.22 -1.10
C ALA A 577 -18.31 5.63 -1.41
N LYS A 578 -17.43 6.63 -1.46
CA LYS A 578 -17.78 8.01 -1.79
C LYS A 578 -18.34 8.16 -3.22
N GLU A 579 -17.72 7.51 -4.20
CA GLU A 579 -18.17 7.55 -5.58
C GLU A 579 -19.50 6.81 -5.78
N ASP A 580 -19.70 5.70 -5.08
CA ASP A 580 -20.93 4.94 -5.14
C ASP A 580 -22.08 5.69 -4.48
N LYS A 581 -21.84 6.34 -3.34
CA LYS A 581 -22.87 7.12 -2.63
C LYS A 581 -23.43 8.27 -3.45
N LYS A 582 -22.59 8.90 -4.27
CA LYS A 582 -23.04 9.96 -5.19
C LYS A 582 -24.04 9.46 -6.23
N ARG A 583 -24.00 8.17 -6.60
CA ARG A 583 -24.79 7.55 -7.69
C ARG A 583 -25.94 6.71 -7.20
N PHE A 584 -25.74 6.04 -6.09
CA PHE A 584 -26.66 5.04 -5.52
C PHE A 584 -26.95 5.41 -4.07
N ALA A 585 -28.04 6.12 -3.84
CA ALA A 585 -28.35 6.66 -2.52
C ALA A 585 -28.57 5.58 -1.44
N ASP A 586 -29.01 4.39 -1.84
CA ASP A 586 -29.40 3.28 -0.99
C ASP A 586 -28.40 2.11 -0.97
N ILE A 587 -27.25 2.24 -1.67
CA ILE A 587 -26.18 1.24 -1.62
C ILE A 587 -25.69 1.05 -0.17
N TYR A 588 -25.57 -0.20 0.26
CA TYR A 588 -25.06 -0.52 1.58
C TYR A 588 -23.56 -0.24 1.65
N GLN A 589 -23.14 0.43 2.71
CA GLN A 589 -21.77 0.81 3.01
C GLN A 589 -21.49 0.64 4.49
N ALA A 590 -20.23 0.46 4.86
CA ALA A 590 -19.78 0.55 6.23
C ALA A 590 -19.52 2.01 6.65
N GLY A 591 -19.37 2.24 7.94
CA GLY A 591 -19.11 3.55 8.51
C GLY A 591 -20.38 4.40 8.73
N GLN A 592 -20.17 5.65 9.15
CA GLN A 592 -21.24 6.63 9.41
C GLN A 592 -21.17 7.82 8.43
N GLU A 593 -22.16 8.68 8.45
CA GLU A 593 -22.45 9.71 7.44
C GLU A 593 -21.25 10.46 6.84
N ASP A 594 -20.26 10.82 7.64
CA ASP A 594 -19.09 11.57 7.18
C ASP A 594 -17.83 10.69 6.96
N ASN A 595 -17.89 9.43 7.38
CA ASN A 595 -16.76 8.51 7.30
C ASN A 595 -17.18 7.15 6.72
N ILE A 596 -17.75 7.17 5.51
CA ILE A 596 -18.18 5.99 4.78
C ILE A 596 -16.99 5.28 4.13
N TYR A 597 -17.00 3.96 4.16
CA TYR A 597 -15.99 3.14 3.51
C TYR A 597 -16.56 1.78 3.12
N TYR A 598 -15.82 0.99 2.36
CA TYR A 598 -16.06 -0.43 2.17
C TYR A 598 -15.07 -1.25 3.00
N THR A 599 -15.53 -2.38 3.50
CA THR A 599 -14.65 -3.31 4.22
C THR A 599 -13.52 -3.76 3.30
N ASN A 600 -12.30 -3.74 3.81
CA ASN A 600 -11.11 -4.05 3.03
C ASN A 600 -11.14 -5.52 2.56
N SER A 601 -10.86 -5.73 1.28
CA SER A 601 -10.77 -7.07 0.66
C SER A 601 -11.95 -7.99 1.00
N SER A 602 -11.70 -9.17 1.55
CA SER A 602 -12.69 -10.12 2.08
C SER A 602 -12.65 -10.19 3.61
N GLN A 603 -12.18 -9.14 4.28
CA GLN A 603 -12.18 -9.06 5.73
C GLN A 603 -13.61 -9.01 6.28
N ILE A 604 -13.78 -9.39 7.55
CA ILE A 604 -15.03 -9.11 8.27
C ILE A 604 -15.10 -7.64 8.67
N PRO A 605 -16.30 -7.07 8.84
CA PRO A 605 -16.44 -5.73 9.42
C PRO A 605 -15.74 -5.63 10.78
N VAL A 606 -15.06 -4.50 11.02
CA VAL A 606 -14.23 -4.30 12.22
C VAL A 606 -15.04 -4.38 13.52
N ASP A 607 -16.31 -3.99 13.48
CA ASP A 607 -17.25 -3.97 14.59
C ASP A 607 -18.08 -5.26 14.74
N HIS A 608 -17.77 -6.31 13.94
CA HIS A 608 -18.54 -7.54 13.94
C HIS A 608 -18.36 -8.35 15.23
N THR A 609 -17.12 -8.50 15.69
CA THR A 609 -16.79 -9.29 16.88
C THR A 609 -15.59 -8.73 17.62
N GLU A 610 -15.62 -8.87 18.93
CA GLU A 610 -14.48 -8.58 19.81
C GLU A 610 -13.68 -9.86 20.13
N ASP A 611 -14.16 -11.04 19.71
CA ASP A 611 -13.45 -12.31 19.89
C ASP A 611 -12.51 -12.60 18.71
N PRO A 612 -11.18 -12.53 18.92
CA PRO A 612 -10.20 -12.80 17.87
C PRO A 612 -10.28 -14.23 17.33
N PHE A 613 -10.76 -15.21 18.11
CA PHE A 613 -10.95 -16.58 17.61
C PHE A 613 -12.14 -16.71 16.68
N GLU A 614 -13.24 -16.01 16.94
CA GLU A 614 -14.36 -15.93 16.01
C GLU A 614 -13.92 -15.30 14.68
N ALA A 615 -13.16 -14.19 14.73
CA ALA A 615 -12.58 -13.59 13.54
C ALA A 615 -11.70 -14.58 12.76
N LEU A 616 -10.88 -15.34 13.45
CA LEU A 616 -10.03 -16.38 12.84
C LEU A 616 -10.86 -17.48 12.17
N PHE A 617 -11.89 -18.01 12.81
CA PHE A 617 -12.74 -19.04 12.23
C PHE A 617 -13.44 -18.55 10.96
N LEU A 618 -13.93 -17.31 10.94
CA LEU A 618 -14.60 -16.73 9.78
C LEU A 618 -13.65 -16.44 8.61
N GLN A 619 -12.36 -16.24 8.89
CA GLN A 619 -11.40 -15.76 7.90
C GLN A 619 -10.40 -16.81 7.42
N ASP A 620 -10.17 -17.90 8.15
CA ASP A 620 -9.10 -18.86 7.87
C ASP A 620 -9.16 -19.41 6.43
N GLU A 621 -10.33 -19.81 5.97
CA GLU A 621 -10.50 -20.31 4.60
C GLU A 621 -10.29 -19.21 3.55
N LEU A 622 -10.90 -18.03 3.76
CA LEU A 622 -10.85 -16.94 2.80
C LEU A 622 -9.42 -16.39 2.65
N GLN A 623 -8.68 -16.26 3.76
CA GLN A 623 -7.28 -15.78 3.73
C GLN A 623 -6.36 -16.75 2.97
N CYS A 624 -6.62 -18.06 3.01
CA CYS A 624 -5.87 -19.06 2.25
C CYS A 624 -6.15 -19.02 0.72
N LYS A 625 -7.15 -18.29 0.27
CA LYS A 625 -7.47 -18.14 -1.17
C LYS A 625 -6.59 -17.11 -1.87
N TYR A 626 -5.98 -16.20 -1.15
CA TYR A 626 -5.08 -15.21 -1.73
C TYR A 626 -3.75 -15.83 -2.12
N THR A 627 -3.33 -15.59 -3.36
CA THR A 627 -2.05 -16.07 -3.93
C THR A 627 -0.96 -15.01 -3.87
N GLY A 628 -1.31 -13.80 -3.47
CA GLY A 628 -0.43 -12.68 -3.17
C GLY A 628 -0.41 -12.36 -1.68
N GLY A 629 -0.28 -11.08 -1.35
CA GLY A 629 -0.27 -10.63 0.04
C GLY A 629 -1.64 -10.72 0.69
N THR A 630 -1.66 -11.16 1.93
CA THR A 630 -2.83 -11.06 2.82
C THR A 630 -2.37 -11.02 4.27
N VAL A 631 -3.16 -10.42 5.13
CA VAL A 631 -2.93 -10.46 6.59
C VAL A 631 -4.26 -10.31 7.32
N LEU A 632 -4.44 -11.08 8.37
CA LEU A 632 -5.53 -10.86 9.32
C LEU A 632 -5.01 -10.03 10.49
N HIS A 633 -5.61 -8.86 10.70
CA HIS A 633 -5.40 -8.04 11.87
C HIS A 633 -6.29 -8.54 13.00
N LEU A 634 -5.68 -9.07 14.06
CA LEU A 634 -6.38 -9.50 15.26
C LEU A 634 -6.44 -8.32 16.23
N TYR A 635 -7.54 -7.60 16.19
CA TYR A 635 -7.81 -6.49 17.09
C TYR A 635 -8.14 -7.03 18.48
N MET A 636 -7.40 -6.54 19.47
CA MET A 636 -7.63 -6.92 20.85
C MET A 636 -8.54 -5.90 21.51
N SER A 637 -9.65 -6.36 22.09
CA SER A 637 -10.59 -5.52 22.84
C SER A 637 -10.04 -5.13 24.21
N GLU A 638 -9.09 -5.89 24.72
CA GLU A 638 -8.45 -5.66 26.03
C GLU A 638 -6.93 -5.60 25.92
N LYS A 639 -6.30 -4.92 26.88
CA LYS A 639 -4.83 -4.90 26.98
C LYS A 639 -4.30 -6.30 27.24
N ILE A 640 -3.34 -6.72 26.43
CA ILE A 640 -2.64 -8.00 26.65
C ILE A 640 -1.88 -7.94 27.96
N SER A 641 -2.15 -8.87 28.86
CA SER A 641 -1.70 -8.83 30.25
C SER A 641 -0.19 -9.01 30.42
N SER A 642 0.46 -9.74 29.50
CA SER A 642 1.91 -10.02 29.57
C SER A 642 2.47 -10.48 28.22
N PRO A 643 3.80 -10.39 27.99
CA PRO A 643 4.47 -10.99 26.85
C PRO A 643 4.17 -12.50 26.70
N GLU A 644 4.14 -13.21 27.82
CA GLU A 644 3.82 -14.64 27.82
C GLU A 644 2.39 -14.93 27.34
N ALA A 645 1.41 -14.13 27.76
CA ALA A 645 0.03 -14.27 27.28
C ALA A 645 -0.05 -14.03 25.77
N CYS A 646 0.66 -13.02 25.24
CA CYS A 646 0.77 -12.75 23.83
C CYS A 646 1.42 -13.91 23.07
N LYS A 647 2.53 -14.44 23.57
CA LYS A 647 3.24 -15.60 23.03
C LYS A 647 2.33 -16.81 22.92
N GLN A 648 1.65 -17.17 24.01
CA GLN A 648 0.71 -18.30 24.01
C GLN A 648 -0.46 -18.11 23.07
N PHE A 649 -0.98 -16.89 22.96
CA PHE A 649 -2.04 -16.56 22.00
C PHE A 649 -1.56 -16.78 20.55
N VAL A 650 -0.44 -16.17 20.14
CA VAL A 650 0.11 -16.31 18.79
C VAL A 650 0.46 -17.77 18.50
N LYS A 651 1.11 -18.48 19.43
CA LYS A 651 1.42 -19.92 19.31
C LYS A 651 0.17 -20.75 19.07
N LYS A 652 -0.90 -20.48 19.81
CA LYS A 652 -2.18 -21.17 19.64
C LYS A 652 -2.82 -20.89 18.27
N VAL A 653 -2.77 -19.64 17.81
CA VAL A 653 -3.29 -19.27 16.50
C VAL A 653 -2.50 -19.99 15.39
N ILE A 654 -1.19 -19.83 15.35
CA ILE A 654 -0.32 -20.41 14.34
C ILE A 654 -0.44 -21.95 14.27
N SER A 655 -0.64 -22.62 15.40
CA SER A 655 -0.72 -24.09 15.47
C SER A 655 -2.09 -24.65 15.06
N ASN A 656 -3.16 -23.85 15.08
CA ASN A 656 -4.51 -24.33 14.84
C ASN A 656 -5.19 -23.76 13.60
N PHE A 657 -4.66 -22.67 13.00
CA PHE A 657 -5.20 -22.03 11.81
C PHE A 657 -4.20 -22.07 10.65
N LYS A 658 -4.72 -22.04 9.43
CA LYS A 658 -3.93 -22.17 8.18
C LYS A 658 -3.60 -20.85 7.53
N LEU A 659 -4.25 -19.77 7.95
CA LEU A 659 -4.06 -18.45 7.34
C LEU A 659 -2.57 -18.06 7.34
N PRO A 660 -2.07 -17.48 6.23
CA PRO A 660 -0.63 -17.35 6.00
C PRO A 660 0.03 -16.26 6.83
N TYR A 661 -0.72 -15.20 7.20
CA TYR A 661 -0.20 -14.07 7.95
C TYR A 661 -1.18 -13.58 9.00
N ILE A 662 -0.67 -13.29 10.17
CA ILE A 662 -1.39 -12.58 11.23
C ILE A 662 -0.55 -11.43 11.78
N THR A 663 -1.23 -10.45 12.31
CA THR A 663 -0.66 -9.46 13.23
C THR A 663 -1.62 -9.24 14.38
N VAL A 664 -1.08 -8.95 15.56
CA VAL A 664 -1.86 -8.63 16.76
C VAL A 664 -1.85 -7.11 16.90
N THR A 665 -3.01 -6.51 16.91
CA THR A 665 -3.18 -5.07 17.07
C THR A 665 -3.68 -4.79 18.49
N PRO A 666 -2.80 -4.33 19.41
CA PRO A 666 -3.19 -4.01 20.77
C PRO A 666 -4.08 -2.76 20.82
N VAL A 667 -4.80 -2.59 21.92
CA VAL A 667 -5.57 -1.37 22.19
C VAL A 667 -4.63 -0.18 22.34
N PHE A 668 -4.95 0.94 21.68
CA PHE A 668 -4.21 2.18 21.80
C PHE A 668 -5.14 3.41 21.66
N SER A 669 -4.71 4.52 22.24
CA SER A 669 -5.33 5.82 22.06
C SER A 669 -4.38 6.76 21.32
N VAL A 670 -4.94 7.77 20.63
CA VAL A 670 -4.13 8.78 19.93
C VAL A 670 -4.44 10.16 20.52
N CYS A 671 -3.42 10.79 21.09
CA CYS A 671 -3.51 12.17 21.52
C CYS A 671 -3.07 13.12 20.39
N PRO A 672 -3.83 14.16 20.04
CA PRO A 672 -3.44 15.13 19.02
C PRO A 672 -2.11 15.85 19.30
N VAL A 673 -1.72 15.96 20.59
CA VAL A 673 -0.50 16.65 21.02
C VAL A 673 0.66 15.68 21.24
N HIS A 674 0.41 14.50 21.85
CA HIS A 674 1.43 13.56 22.27
C HIS A 674 1.51 12.30 21.41
N GLY A 675 0.66 12.18 20.37
CA GLY A 675 0.66 11.05 19.46
C GLY A 675 0.15 9.75 20.09
N TYR A 676 0.82 8.64 19.78
CA TYR A 676 0.44 7.29 20.19
C TYR A 676 0.59 7.07 21.70
N LEU A 677 -0.45 6.50 22.30
CA LEU A 677 -0.52 6.12 23.72
C LEU A 677 -0.96 4.65 23.81
N ASN A 678 -0.17 3.83 24.48
CA ASN A 678 -0.50 2.42 24.64
C ASN A 678 -1.66 2.24 25.65
N GLY A 679 -2.70 1.52 25.23
CA GLY A 679 -3.90 1.26 26.01
C GLY A 679 -5.03 2.26 25.71
N GLU A 680 -6.17 1.99 26.33
CA GLU A 680 -7.34 2.85 26.23
C GLU A 680 -7.24 3.99 27.26
N HIS A 681 -7.30 5.21 26.78
CA HIS A 681 -7.24 6.43 27.61
C HIS A 681 -8.36 7.38 27.20
N GLU A 682 -9.24 7.70 28.12
CA GLU A 682 -10.29 8.72 27.93
C GLU A 682 -9.66 10.12 27.80
N PHE A 683 -8.60 10.37 28.56
CA PHE A 683 -7.80 11.59 28.50
C PHE A 683 -6.31 11.25 28.40
N CYS A 684 -5.53 12.11 27.78
CA CYS A 684 -4.11 11.89 27.62
C CYS A 684 -3.35 12.10 28.95
N PRO A 685 -2.72 11.08 29.52
CA PRO A 685 -1.98 11.23 30.79
C PRO A 685 -0.85 12.27 30.73
N LYS A 686 -0.19 12.41 29.57
CA LYS A 686 0.85 13.43 29.36
C LYS A 686 0.30 14.84 29.30
N CYS A 687 -0.91 15.05 28.78
CA CYS A 687 -1.59 16.33 28.84
C CYS A 687 -1.97 16.68 30.29
N ASP A 688 -2.48 15.71 31.02
CA ASP A 688 -2.88 15.89 32.43
C ASP A 688 -1.69 16.24 33.31
N GLU A 689 -0.54 15.60 33.11
CA GLU A 689 0.70 15.93 33.82
C GLU A 689 1.15 17.37 33.57
N ILE A 690 1.06 17.85 32.33
CA ILE A 690 1.39 19.25 31.97
C ILE A 690 0.44 20.23 32.65
N ILE A 691 -0.85 19.96 32.60
CA ILE A 691 -1.87 20.78 33.24
C ILE A 691 -1.63 20.86 34.76
N ILE A 692 -1.34 19.70 35.37
CA ILE A 692 -1.02 19.61 36.81
C ILE A 692 0.25 20.39 37.16
N GLU A 693 1.27 20.35 36.31
CA GLU A 693 2.51 21.11 36.52
C GLU A 693 2.31 22.63 36.36
N GLU A 694 1.53 23.03 35.38
CA GLU A 694 1.17 24.45 35.18
C GLU A 694 0.34 25.00 36.34
N ASP A 695 -0.61 24.24 36.84
CA ASP A 695 -1.39 24.59 38.03
C ASP A 695 -0.50 24.70 39.29
N LYS A 696 0.43 23.77 39.49
CA LYS A 696 1.43 23.81 40.56
C LYS A 696 2.36 25.03 40.46
N LYS A 697 2.77 25.41 39.23
CA LYS A 697 3.56 26.63 38.98
C LYS A 697 2.74 27.89 39.26
N SER A 698 1.49 27.91 38.83
CA SER A 698 0.57 29.07 39.09
C SER A 698 0.25 29.26 40.57
N LEU A 699 0.13 28.18 41.31
CA LEU A 699 -0.06 28.21 42.78
C LEU A 699 1.19 28.70 43.53
N LYS A 700 2.42 28.31 43.04
CA LYS A 700 3.68 28.82 43.63
C LYS A 700 3.97 30.28 43.33
N LEU A 701 3.37 30.85 42.29
CA LEU A 701 3.46 32.29 41.97
C LEU A 701 2.44 33.16 42.75
N LYS A 702 1.50 32.54 43.44
CA LYS A 702 0.49 33.23 44.25
C LYS A 702 0.80 33.20 45.78
N VAL A 703 1.90 32.60 46.20
CA VAL A 703 2.47 32.63 47.53
C VAL A 703 3.77 33.43 47.52
#